data_90e1dfa38c61d7b2f96d590ce987368a
#
_entry.id   90e1dfa38c61d7b2f96d590ce987368a
#
_cell.length_a   1.000
_cell.length_b   1.000
_cell.length_c   1.000
_cell.angle_alpha   90.00
_cell.angle_beta   90.00
_cell.angle_gamma   90.00
#
_symmetry.space_group_name_H-M   'P 1'
#
loop_
_entity.id
_entity.type
_entity.pdbx_description
1 polymer ?
#
loop_
_entity_poly.entity_id
_entity_poly.type
_entity_poly.pdbx_seq_one_letter_code
_entity_poly.pdbx_strand_id
1 'polypeptide(L)'
;MTARLYRSVSADPNPRGPGIIEEDAQVYFDPMTISAADQPFYPGSYGCTEQRFWLEPQQELCCSAIIYPTLHKAQSQCVLACGQVALSIAGDGCVTFTVAGNSIATNVPLILRRWYKVVGKVSHDGQLSIEQQPLEKLAGECVRAQQTVAVNWPQEGVVSVAASVTDAGPDDFYNGKVEAPEIHIDGKILAGWDLARETSACQVPGLRGERLELFNFPARGMTSSAWDGSEMCWRHCPEHYAAIHFHEDDIYDFGWETDFQFEIPTGMPSGIYVMRISSAGYEDALPIYICPTLGNPGAKLLVLISTFTYSIYGNHARPDYESAWQERIQDWRGYPYNPAEYPEYGLSTYNNHRDGSGICHASHRRPLFNLRPGYITFGAAECSGLRHFQADSHLISWLHAKGIDYEVITDAELHRDGVAVLEAYPAVTTASHPEYHTREMLDALLDYRDQGGALHYLGGNGFYWRIALHRENDSLLEIRRAEDGIRAWAAEPGEYYNAFDGGYGGLWRRNGRTPQRLVGIGFTAQGEFVGGPYKRTCTDPCFDWVFEGISDQVFGDFGYSGNGAAGFELDNVGNDHHVPENITVLAQSVNAATDFMLVPEEQLTHLTNLSGAPAEDALRADMVYFEVPGGGRVFSTGSITFCGSLPWNNYENAVSRLLENVLRRHMQR
;
A
#
# COMPACT_ATOMS: atom_id res chain seq x y z
N MET A 1 3.27 -22.62 -21.51
CA MET A 1 3.07 -21.17 -21.67
C MET A 1 4.19 -20.57 -22.51
N THR A 2 3.95 -19.44 -23.14
CA THR A 2 4.98 -18.70 -23.90
C THR A 2 5.17 -17.33 -23.31
N ALA A 3 6.41 -16.95 -23.00
CA ALA A 3 6.77 -15.62 -22.53
C ALA A 3 7.38 -14.78 -23.66
N ARG A 4 7.00 -13.51 -23.73
CA ARG A 4 7.53 -12.51 -24.68
C ARG A 4 7.71 -11.16 -24.00
N LEU A 5 8.77 -10.45 -24.36
CA LEU A 5 9.08 -9.14 -23.80
C LEU A 5 8.72 -8.02 -24.78
N TYR A 6 8.08 -6.98 -24.30
CA TYR A 6 7.77 -5.77 -25.03
C TYR A 6 8.17 -4.53 -24.23
N ARG A 7 8.56 -3.46 -24.92
CA ARG A 7 8.71 -2.14 -24.30
C ARG A 7 7.34 -1.45 -24.27
N SER A 8 6.89 -1.05 -23.11
CA SER A 8 5.59 -0.37 -22.93
C SER A 8 5.73 1.11 -23.18
N VAL A 9 5.04 1.64 -24.18
CA VAL A 9 4.95 3.05 -24.51
C VAL A 9 3.64 3.66 -23.98
N SER A 10 2.53 2.93 -24.07
CA SER A 10 1.23 3.30 -23.51
C SER A 10 0.48 2.07 -23.02
N ALA A 11 -0.18 2.20 -21.89
CA ALA A 11 -1.03 1.17 -21.29
C ALA A 11 -2.52 1.56 -21.27
N ASP A 12 -2.91 2.62 -21.99
CA ASP A 12 -4.28 3.15 -22.06
C ASP A 12 -5.15 2.34 -23.02
N PRO A 13 -6.22 1.65 -22.57
CA PRO A 13 -7.12 0.91 -23.43
C PRO A 13 -8.15 1.81 -24.17
N ASN A 14 -8.23 3.11 -23.82
CA ASN A 14 -9.21 4.03 -24.39
C ASN A 14 -9.03 4.16 -25.91
N PRO A 15 -10.04 3.79 -26.74
CA PRO A 15 -9.92 3.86 -28.19
C PRO A 15 -9.81 5.29 -28.75
N ARG A 16 -10.12 6.32 -27.94
CA ARG A 16 -9.93 7.74 -28.29
C ARG A 16 -8.56 8.27 -27.86
N GLY A 17 -7.89 7.58 -26.93
CA GLY A 17 -6.56 7.89 -26.42
C GLY A 17 -5.45 7.29 -27.28
N PRO A 18 -4.23 7.22 -26.75
CA PRO A 18 -3.08 6.60 -27.45
C PRO A 18 -3.30 5.11 -27.78
N GLY A 19 -4.15 4.43 -27.03
CA GLY A 19 -4.26 2.98 -27.08
C GLY A 19 -3.14 2.28 -26.33
N ILE A 20 -3.19 0.94 -26.24
CA ILE A 20 -2.08 0.14 -25.73
C ILE A 20 -1.02 0.08 -26.83
N ILE A 21 0.17 0.63 -26.55
CA ILE A 21 1.30 0.66 -27.47
C ILE A 21 2.49 -0.08 -26.85
N GLU A 22 2.90 -1.14 -27.50
CA GLU A 22 4.02 -1.98 -27.10
C GLU A 22 4.94 -2.21 -28.28
N GLU A 23 6.25 -2.00 -28.08
CA GLU A 23 7.28 -2.23 -29.07
C GLU A 23 7.97 -3.56 -28.81
N ASP A 24 8.27 -4.32 -29.85
CA ASP A 24 8.97 -5.60 -29.74
C ASP A 24 10.34 -5.40 -29.07
N ALA A 25 10.60 -6.16 -28.02
CA ALA A 25 11.86 -6.15 -27.28
C ALA A 25 12.58 -7.53 -27.28
N GLN A 26 12.21 -8.41 -28.23
CA GLN A 26 12.78 -9.76 -28.32
C GLN A 26 14.29 -9.76 -28.61
N VAL A 27 14.85 -8.64 -29.04
CA VAL A 27 16.32 -8.48 -29.17
C VAL A 27 17.04 -8.61 -27.82
N TYR A 28 16.31 -8.36 -26.70
CA TYR A 28 16.83 -8.48 -25.33
C TYR A 28 16.35 -9.75 -24.61
N PHE A 29 15.37 -10.45 -25.17
CA PHE A 29 14.77 -11.61 -24.55
C PHE A 29 14.25 -12.58 -25.60
N ASP A 30 14.90 -13.72 -25.75
CA ASP A 30 14.42 -14.76 -26.65
C ASP A 30 13.08 -15.33 -26.11
N PRO A 31 12.04 -15.42 -26.98
CA PRO A 31 10.79 -16.03 -26.56
C PRO A 31 11.01 -17.43 -26.03
N MET A 32 10.53 -17.70 -24.83
CA MET A 32 10.72 -19.01 -24.21
C MET A 32 9.39 -19.72 -23.95
N THR A 33 9.43 -21.04 -24.04
CA THR A 33 8.34 -21.89 -23.58
C THR A 33 8.59 -22.25 -22.13
N ILE A 34 7.62 -21.92 -21.27
CA ILE A 34 7.67 -22.15 -19.85
C ILE A 34 6.80 -23.36 -19.52
N SER A 35 7.36 -24.32 -18.75
CA SER A 35 6.58 -25.37 -18.11
C SER A 35 6.24 -24.89 -16.71
N ALA A 36 5.01 -24.46 -16.50
CA ALA A 36 4.51 -24.04 -15.18
C ALA A 36 3.44 -25.01 -14.70
N ALA A 37 3.39 -25.21 -13.41
CA ALA A 37 2.32 -25.93 -12.70
C ALA A 37 1.42 -24.93 -11.96
N ASP A 38 0.20 -25.33 -11.69
CA ASP A 38 -0.66 -24.59 -10.76
C ASP A 38 -0.03 -24.62 -9.38
N GLN A 39 0.14 -23.45 -8.78
CA GLN A 39 0.69 -23.30 -7.43
C GLN A 39 -0.39 -22.78 -6.51
N PRO A 40 -0.61 -23.41 -5.34
CA PRO A 40 -1.56 -22.92 -4.37
C PRO A 40 -1.05 -21.65 -3.69
N PHE A 41 -1.97 -20.92 -3.05
CA PHE A 41 -1.67 -19.83 -2.14
C PHE A 41 -2.62 -19.91 -0.95
N TYR A 42 -2.19 -19.39 0.21
CA TYR A 42 -2.88 -19.59 1.47
C TYR A 42 -3.07 -18.24 2.17
N PRO A 43 -4.23 -17.57 1.97
CA PRO A 43 -4.58 -16.40 2.77
C PRO A 43 -4.72 -16.75 4.25
N GLY A 44 -4.41 -15.80 5.10
CA GLY A 44 -4.49 -15.90 6.54
C GLY A 44 -3.12 -15.79 7.21
N SER A 45 -3.03 -14.90 8.21
CA SER A 45 -1.81 -14.74 9.00
C SER A 45 -1.82 -15.64 10.23
N TYR A 46 -0.64 -16.14 10.59
CA TYR A 46 -0.43 -16.99 11.77
C TYR A 46 1.04 -17.01 12.17
N GLY A 47 1.29 -17.54 13.37
CA GLY A 47 2.64 -17.87 13.81
C GLY A 47 2.84 -19.38 13.91
N CYS A 48 4.03 -19.88 13.55
CA CYS A 48 4.37 -21.30 13.68
C CYS A 48 5.85 -21.48 14.05
N THR A 49 6.16 -22.53 14.82
CA THR A 49 7.54 -22.93 15.12
C THR A 49 8.04 -23.94 14.10
N GLU A 50 9.31 -23.85 13.67
CA GLU A 50 9.96 -24.96 12.96
C GLU A 50 10.18 -26.16 13.91
N GLN A 51 10.52 -25.84 15.16
CA GLN A 51 10.77 -26.86 16.18
C GLN A 51 9.48 -27.61 16.49
N ARG A 52 9.56 -28.95 16.50
CA ARG A 52 8.49 -29.82 17.00
C ARG A 52 8.69 -30.06 18.48
N PHE A 53 7.60 -30.10 19.22
CA PHE A 53 7.55 -30.30 20.66
C PHE A 53 6.95 -31.67 20.98
N TRP A 54 7.58 -32.37 21.89
CA TRP A 54 7.12 -33.67 22.36
C TRP A 54 6.28 -33.50 23.62
N LEU A 55 5.06 -34.02 23.58
CA LEU A 55 4.13 -34.05 24.73
C LEU A 55 4.08 -35.46 25.28
N GLU A 56 4.60 -35.66 26.49
CA GLU A 56 4.61 -36.97 27.11
C GLU A 56 3.27 -37.29 27.80
N PRO A 57 2.79 -38.55 27.73
CA PRO A 57 1.61 -38.97 28.47
C PRO A 57 1.80 -38.77 30.01
N GLN A 58 0.69 -38.48 30.69
CA GLN A 58 0.64 -38.32 32.15
C GLN A 58 1.31 -37.08 32.74
N GLN A 59 1.61 -36.08 31.91
CA GLN A 59 1.99 -34.76 32.38
C GLN A 59 0.77 -33.82 32.44
N GLU A 60 0.81 -32.82 33.33
CA GLU A 60 -0.17 -31.74 33.28
C GLU A 60 0.20 -30.78 32.12
N LEU A 61 -0.73 -30.56 31.20
CA LEU A 61 -0.58 -29.62 30.13
C LEU A 61 -1.52 -28.42 30.35
N CYS A 62 -1.00 -27.19 30.16
CA CYS A 62 -1.76 -25.98 30.23
C CYS A 62 -1.44 -25.10 29.00
N CYS A 63 -2.45 -24.76 28.20
CA CYS A 63 -2.38 -23.80 27.13
C CYS A 63 -3.09 -22.51 27.56
N SER A 64 -2.49 -21.36 27.37
CA SER A 64 -3.09 -20.07 27.70
C SER A 64 -2.73 -18.98 26.71
N ALA A 65 -3.64 -18.02 26.52
CA ALA A 65 -3.40 -16.78 25.79
C ALA A 65 -4.31 -15.68 26.32
N ILE A 66 -3.93 -14.43 26.07
CA ILE A 66 -4.83 -13.27 26.20
C ILE A 66 -5.29 -12.94 24.80
N ILE A 67 -6.60 -12.81 24.60
CA ILE A 67 -7.20 -12.62 23.27
C ILE A 67 -8.19 -11.47 23.22
N TYR A 68 -8.30 -10.87 22.03
CA TYR A 68 -9.28 -9.83 21.70
C TYR A 68 -9.93 -10.22 20.36
N PRO A 69 -11.01 -11.02 20.39
CA PRO A 69 -11.65 -11.51 19.16
C PRO A 69 -12.35 -10.36 18.44
N THR A 70 -12.19 -10.30 17.11
CA THR A 70 -12.76 -9.22 16.28
C THR A 70 -13.82 -9.70 15.30
N LEU A 71 -13.90 -11.02 15.04
CA LEU A 71 -14.84 -11.59 14.08
C LEU A 71 -15.51 -12.87 14.61
N HIS A 72 -16.83 -12.97 14.46
CA HIS A 72 -17.56 -14.24 14.58
C HIS A 72 -17.59 -14.97 13.24
N LYS A 73 -17.30 -16.28 13.28
CA LYS A 73 -17.34 -17.17 12.11
C LYS A 73 -18.19 -18.40 12.45
N ALA A 74 -18.80 -19.00 11.43
CA ALA A 74 -19.45 -20.29 11.57
C ALA A 74 -18.44 -21.46 11.75
N GLN A 75 -17.23 -21.28 11.27
CA GLN A 75 -16.11 -22.22 11.43
C GLN A 75 -15.36 -21.96 12.74
N SER A 76 -14.58 -22.93 13.16
CA SER A 76 -13.65 -22.80 14.27
C SER A 76 -12.55 -21.76 13.98
N GLN A 77 -12.02 -21.14 15.03
CA GLN A 77 -10.85 -20.26 14.97
C GLN A 77 -9.83 -20.72 16.02
N CYS A 78 -8.67 -21.13 15.58
CA CYS A 78 -7.62 -21.64 16.48
C CYS A 78 -6.80 -20.47 17.04
N VAL A 79 -6.71 -20.38 18.37
CA VAL A 79 -5.90 -19.37 19.07
C VAL A 79 -4.47 -19.86 19.29
N LEU A 80 -4.32 -21.10 19.77
CA LEU A 80 -3.04 -21.71 20.11
C LEU A 80 -3.15 -23.22 19.97
N ALA A 81 -2.24 -23.85 19.23
CA ALA A 81 -2.23 -25.30 19.09
C ALA A 81 -0.82 -25.89 19.20
N CYS A 82 -0.75 -27.19 19.54
CA CYS A 82 0.44 -28.04 19.46
C CYS A 82 0.00 -29.45 19.08
N GLY A 83 0.20 -29.83 17.83
CA GLY A 83 -0.29 -31.12 17.31
C GLY A 83 -1.82 -31.26 17.46
N GLN A 84 -2.26 -32.27 18.21
CA GLN A 84 -3.70 -32.51 18.44
C GLN A 84 -4.26 -31.80 19.71
N VAL A 85 -3.52 -30.85 20.25
CA VAL A 85 -3.98 -30.00 21.36
C VAL A 85 -4.27 -28.63 20.79
N ALA A 86 -5.49 -28.10 21.00
CA ALA A 86 -5.89 -26.80 20.52
C ALA A 86 -6.79 -26.04 21.50
N LEU A 87 -6.48 -24.77 21.70
CA LEU A 87 -7.33 -23.77 22.32
C LEU A 87 -7.95 -22.93 21.21
N SER A 88 -9.28 -22.98 21.06
CA SER A 88 -9.98 -22.42 19.90
C SER A 88 -11.25 -21.70 20.30
N ILE A 89 -11.87 -20.99 19.37
CA ILE A 89 -13.22 -20.43 19.45
C ILE A 89 -14.09 -21.20 18.45
N ALA A 90 -15.14 -21.84 18.94
CA ALA A 90 -16.10 -22.56 18.09
C ALA A 90 -17.00 -21.61 17.30
N GLY A 91 -17.71 -22.15 16.30
CA GLY A 91 -18.63 -21.36 15.46
C GLY A 91 -19.78 -20.69 16.19
N ASP A 92 -20.10 -21.11 17.42
CA ASP A 92 -21.07 -20.47 18.31
C ASP A 92 -20.45 -19.34 19.18
N GLY A 93 -19.16 -19.05 18.98
CA GLY A 93 -18.41 -18.03 19.73
C GLY A 93 -17.89 -18.49 21.11
N CYS A 94 -18.08 -19.74 21.50
CA CYS A 94 -17.62 -20.28 22.76
C CYS A 94 -16.15 -20.70 22.68
N VAL A 95 -15.38 -20.48 23.75
CA VAL A 95 -14.02 -21.00 23.85
C VAL A 95 -14.05 -22.51 24.03
N THR A 96 -13.21 -23.22 23.28
CA THR A 96 -13.06 -24.68 23.33
C THR A 96 -11.61 -25.06 23.59
N PHE A 97 -11.43 -26.18 24.30
CA PHE A 97 -10.14 -26.85 24.49
C PHE A 97 -10.24 -28.28 24.05
N THR A 98 -9.43 -28.65 23.08
CA THR A 98 -9.44 -30.02 22.49
C THR A 98 -8.11 -30.67 22.72
N VAL A 99 -8.16 -31.95 23.14
CA VAL A 99 -6.98 -32.80 23.32
C VAL A 99 -7.29 -34.18 22.75
N ALA A 100 -6.55 -34.60 21.73
CA ALA A 100 -6.68 -35.90 21.07
C ALA A 100 -8.15 -36.25 20.71
N GLY A 101 -8.88 -35.32 20.14
CA GLY A 101 -10.27 -35.50 19.73
C GLY A 101 -11.33 -35.34 20.81
N ASN A 102 -10.94 -35.20 22.08
CA ASN A 102 -11.87 -34.87 23.17
C ASN A 102 -11.92 -33.34 23.34
N SER A 103 -13.09 -32.78 23.40
CA SER A 103 -13.28 -31.32 23.47
C SER A 103 -14.19 -30.95 24.64
N ILE A 104 -13.89 -29.79 25.26
CA ILE A 104 -14.72 -29.13 26.27
C ILE A 104 -14.93 -27.69 25.87
N ALA A 105 -16.11 -27.12 26.17
CA ALA A 105 -16.47 -25.74 25.83
C ALA A 105 -16.94 -24.94 27.05
N THR A 106 -16.78 -23.65 27.02
CA THR A 106 -17.31 -22.73 28.05
C THR A 106 -18.83 -22.60 28.00
N ASN A 107 -19.47 -22.89 26.86
CA ASN A 107 -20.89 -22.72 26.61
C ASN A 107 -21.42 -21.27 26.84
N VAL A 108 -20.53 -20.29 26.84
CA VAL A 108 -20.84 -18.85 26.91
C VAL A 108 -20.00 -18.16 25.85
N PRO A 109 -20.65 -17.56 24.84
CA PRO A 109 -19.94 -16.90 23.74
C PRO A 109 -19.10 -15.72 24.23
N LEU A 110 -17.96 -15.48 23.59
CA LEU A 110 -17.17 -14.27 23.76
C LEU A 110 -17.91 -13.06 23.17
N ILE A 111 -17.74 -11.91 23.81
CA ILE A 111 -18.15 -10.62 23.23
C ILE A 111 -16.99 -10.10 22.38
N LEU A 112 -17.25 -9.76 21.13
CA LEU A 112 -16.25 -9.20 20.24
C LEU A 112 -15.69 -7.87 20.76
N ARG A 113 -14.44 -7.61 20.44
CA ARG A 113 -13.72 -6.39 20.83
C ARG A 113 -13.67 -6.19 22.35
N ARG A 114 -13.39 -7.31 23.08
CA ARG A 114 -13.15 -7.32 24.53
C ARG A 114 -11.98 -8.29 24.82
N TRP A 115 -11.19 -7.92 25.83
CA TRP A 115 -10.06 -8.70 26.26
C TRP A 115 -10.46 -9.85 27.21
N TYR A 116 -9.97 -11.04 26.91
CA TYR A 116 -10.13 -12.24 27.73
C TYR A 116 -8.81 -12.95 27.93
N LYS A 117 -8.58 -13.46 29.14
CA LYS A 117 -7.61 -14.53 29.34
C LYS A 117 -8.32 -15.87 29.18
N VAL A 118 -7.82 -16.72 28.30
CA VAL A 118 -8.36 -18.07 28.04
C VAL A 118 -7.33 -19.10 28.43
N VAL A 119 -7.76 -20.16 29.14
CA VAL A 119 -6.88 -21.19 29.66
C VAL A 119 -7.53 -22.56 29.48
N GLY A 120 -6.86 -23.47 28.77
CA GLY A 120 -7.21 -24.88 28.66
C GLY A 120 -6.21 -25.72 29.41
N LYS A 121 -6.65 -26.68 30.21
CA LYS A 121 -5.78 -27.59 30.95
C LYS A 121 -6.23 -29.03 30.83
N VAL A 122 -5.27 -29.95 30.85
CA VAL A 122 -5.52 -31.36 31.11
C VAL A 122 -4.59 -31.81 32.20
N SER A 123 -5.15 -32.43 33.24
CA SER A 123 -4.41 -32.96 34.41
C SER A 123 -3.91 -34.37 34.16
N HIS A 124 -3.03 -34.87 35.07
CA HIS A 124 -2.46 -36.22 35.04
C HIS A 124 -3.52 -37.34 35.02
N ASP A 125 -4.69 -37.09 35.58
CA ASP A 125 -5.80 -38.07 35.68
C ASP A 125 -6.83 -37.93 34.53
N GLY A 126 -6.52 -37.11 33.51
CA GLY A 126 -7.36 -36.92 32.31
C GLY A 126 -8.52 -35.96 32.52
N GLN A 127 -8.51 -35.12 33.56
CA GLN A 127 -9.51 -34.06 33.69
C GLN A 127 -9.18 -32.91 32.73
N LEU A 128 -10.05 -32.68 31.77
CA LEU A 128 -10.05 -31.47 30.96
C LEU A 128 -10.73 -30.33 31.73
N SER A 129 -10.14 -29.15 31.67
CA SER A 129 -10.77 -27.90 32.14
C SER A 129 -10.52 -26.78 31.22
N ILE A 130 -11.46 -25.85 31.14
CA ILE A 130 -11.37 -24.63 30.38
C ILE A 130 -11.85 -23.43 31.20
N GLU A 131 -11.16 -22.31 31.07
CA GLU A 131 -11.49 -21.06 31.75
C GLU A 131 -11.48 -19.93 30.72
N GLN A 132 -12.53 -19.09 30.77
CA GLN A 132 -12.69 -17.84 30.05
C GLN A 132 -12.82 -16.73 31.09
N GLN A 133 -11.76 -15.94 31.27
CA GLN A 133 -11.72 -14.85 32.23
C GLN A 133 -11.74 -13.51 31.51
N PRO A 134 -12.82 -12.72 31.60
CA PRO A 134 -12.85 -11.35 31.12
C PRO A 134 -11.83 -10.47 31.87
N LEU A 135 -11.11 -9.61 31.14
CA LEU A 135 -10.20 -8.63 31.74
C LEU A 135 -10.90 -7.27 31.96
N GLU A 136 -12.06 -7.10 31.38
CA GLU A 136 -12.90 -5.91 31.49
C GLU A 136 -14.26 -6.27 32.11
N LYS A 137 -14.80 -5.40 32.95
CA LYS A 137 -16.10 -5.63 33.62
C LYS A 137 -17.27 -5.79 32.65
N LEU A 138 -17.21 -5.12 31.48
CA LEU A 138 -18.26 -5.18 30.46
C LEU A 138 -18.20 -6.46 29.61
N ALA A 139 -17.16 -7.26 29.75
CA ALA A 139 -16.98 -8.51 29.00
C ALA A 139 -17.61 -9.74 29.69
N GLY A 140 -18.34 -9.55 30.81
CA GLY A 140 -19.06 -10.59 31.52
C GLY A 140 -18.33 -11.11 32.76
N GLU A 141 -18.67 -12.32 33.18
CA GLU A 141 -18.11 -13.01 34.35
C GLU A 141 -17.13 -14.11 33.94
N CYS A 142 -16.29 -14.56 34.87
CA CYS A 142 -15.41 -15.69 34.64
C CYS A 142 -16.23 -16.99 34.50
N VAL A 143 -16.01 -17.71 33.40
CA VAL A 143 -16.67 -18.98 33.09
C VAL A 143 -15.66 -20.11 33.17
N ARG A 144 -16.06 -21.20 33.82
CA ARG A 144 -15.25 -22.43 33.94
C ARG A 144 -16.09 -23.65 33.63
N ALA A 145 -15.49 -24.62 32.94
CA ALA A 145 -16.07 -25.93 32.73
C ALA A 145 -15.02 -27.03 32.98
N GLN A 146 -15.48 -28.21 33.35
CA GLN A 146 -14.61 -29.36 33.61
C GLN A 146 -15.27 -30.66 33.14
N GLN A 147 -14.46 -31.59 32.61
CA GLN A 147 -14.92 -32.87 32.11
C GLN A 147 -13.78 -33.90 32.27
N THR A 148 -14.08 -35.12 32.73
CA THR A 148 -13.10 -36.21 32.78
C THR A 148 -13.20 -37.05 31.52
N VAL A 149 -12.08 -37.29 30.84
CA VAL A 149 -11.98 -38.05 29.60
C VAL A 149 -10.81 -39.01 29.65
N ALA A 150 -10.90 -40.10 28.90
CA ALA A 150 -9.75 -40.99 28.68
C ALA A 150 -8.91 -40.36 27.54
N VAL A 151 -7.75 -39.79 27.87
CA VAL A 151 -6.87 -39.13 26.90
C VAL A 151 -5.77 -40.07 26.43
N ASN A 152 -5.77 -40.38 25.14
CA ASN A 152 -4.60 -40.92 24.46
C ASN A 152 -3.79 -39.74 23.92
N TRP A 153 -2.66 -39.45 24.54
CA TRP A 153 -1.88 -38.28 24.26
C TRP A 153 -1.30 -38.28 22.83
N PRO A 154 -1.41 -37.19 22.13
CA PRO A 154 -0.60 -36.95 20.95
C PRO A 154 0.86 -36.74 21.36
N GLN A 155 1.77 -37.09 20.50
CA GLN A 155 3.16 -37.22 20.89
C GLN A 155 4.03 -36.08 20.40
N GLU A 156 3.75 -35.54 19.25
CA GLU A 156 4.62 -34.50 18.63
C GLU A 156 3.83 -33.51 17.79
N GLY A 157 4.21 -32.26 17.87
CA GLY A 157 3.62 -31.20 17.03
C GLY A 157 4.44 -29.95 17.03
N VAL A 158 4.28 -29.13 15.98
CA VAL A 158 4.70 -27.73 15.98
C VAL A 158 3.75 -26.94 16.86
N VAL A 159 4.23 -25.83 17.44
CA VAL A 159 3.33 -24.88 18.09
C VAL A 159 2.90 -23.85 17.07
N SER A 160 1.60 -23.62 16.98
CA SER A 160 1.02 -22.57 16.12
C SER A 160 0.14 -21.61 16.90
N VAL A 161 0.15 -20.35 16.50
CA VAL A 161 -0.63 -19.25 17.05
C VAL A 161 -1.50 -18.67 15.96
N ALA A 162 -2.77 -18.45 16.23
CA ALA A 162 -3.78 -17.90 15.33
C ALA A 162 -4.13 -18.77 14.10
N ALA A 163 -3.67 -20.00 14.05
CA ALA A 163 -4.14 -21.02 13.11
C ALA A 163 -3.81 -22.43 13.65
N SER A 164 -4.50 -23.45 13.14
CA SER A 164 -4.12 -24.85 13.27
C SER A 164 -3.22 -25.24 12.11
N VAL A 165 -2.04 -25.78 12.37
CA VAL A 165 -1.09 -26.20 11.33
C VAL A 165 -0.95 -27.70 11.33
N THR A 166 -1.23 -28.34 10.19
CA THR A 166 -1.13 -29.78 9.95
C THR A 166 -0.26 -30.04 8.71
N ASP A 167 -0.03 -31.33 8.40
CA ASP A 167 0.66 -31.71 7.16
C ASP A 167 -0.11 -31.28 5.88
N ALA A 168 -1.40 -30.94 5.98
CA ALA A 168 -2.22 -30.40 4.88
C ALA A 168 -2.09 -28.88 4.71
N GLY A 169 -1.39 -28.21 5.63
CA GLY A 169 -1.24 -26.76 5.69
C GLY A 169 -1.95 -26.10 6.88
N PRO A 170 -1.95 -24.77 6.95
CA PRO A 170 -2.67 -23.99 7.95
C PRO A 170 -4.18 -23.97 7.67
N ASP A 171 -4.99 -23.98 8.75
CA ASP A 171 -6.45 -23.87 8.70
C ASP A 171 -6.98 -23.23 9.98
N ASP A 172 -8.30 -23.05 10.11
CA ASP A 172 -8.95 -22.49 11.30
C ASP A 172 -8.37 -21.13 11.75
N PHE A 173 -8.07 -20.24 10.80
CA PHE A 173 -7.46 -18.93 11.09
C PHE A 173 -8.29 -18.10 12.08
N TYR A 174 -7.61 -17.53 13.06
CA TYR A 174 -8.15 -16.62 14.06
C TYR A 174 -8.18 -15.18 13.55
N ASN A 175 -9.27 -14.46 13.85
CA ASN A 175 -9.38 -13.04 13.60
C ASN A 175 -9.44 -12.29 14.94
N GLY A 176 -8.39 -11.50 15.20
CA GLY A 176 -8.28 -10.74 16.43
C GLY A 176 -6.86 -10.64 16.95
N LYS A 177 -6.72 -9.97 18.11
CA LYS A 177 -5.42 -9.80 18.75
C LYS A 177 -5.11 -10.96 19.69
N VAL A 178 -3.86 -11.39 19.68
CA VAL A 178 -3.30 -12.39 20.62
C VAL A 178 -2.15 -11.75 21.38
N GLU A 179 -2.11 -11.97 22.69
CA GLU A 179 -1.06 -11.54 23.62
C GLU A 179 -0.64 -12.73 24.49
N ALA A 180 0.65 -12.84 24.79
CA ALA A 180 1.24 -13.83 25.68
C ALA A 180 0.72 -15.27 25.48
N PRO A 181 0.83 -15.86 24.26
CA PRO A 181 0.51 -17.26 24.04
C PRO A 181 1.56 -18.15 24.72
N GLU A 182 1.12 -19.08 25.58
CA GLU A 182 2.02 -19.95 26.37
C GLU A 182 1.49 -21.37 26.47
N ILE A 183 2.41 -22.33 26.40
CA ILE A 183 2.18 -23.74 26.70
C ILE A 183 3.08 -24.16 27.88
N HIS A 184 2.50 -24.74 28.91
CA HIS A 184 3.18 -25.22 30.09
C HIS A 184 3.01 -26.72 30.24
N ILE A 185 4.06 -27.39 30.71
CA ILE A 185 4.07 -28.77 31.11
C ILE A 185 4.52 -28.86 32.59
N ASP A 186 3.72 -29.46 33.44
CA ASP A 186 3.97 -29.57 34.90
C ASP A 186 4.35 -28.21 35.52
N GLY A 187 3.62 -27.17 35.12
CA GLY A 187 3.83 -25.79 35.59
C GLY A 187 5.07 -25.07 35.05
N LYS A 188 5.84 -25.70 34.13
CA LYS A 188 7.01 -25.10 33.49
C LYS A 188 6.68 -24.71 32.05
N ILE A 189 7.14 -23.54 31.61
CA ILE A 189 6.97 -23.10 30.21
C ILE A 189 7.65 -24.09 29.27
N LEU A 190 6.90 -24.70 28.37
CA LEU A 190 7.38 -25.46 27.22
C LEU A 190 7.70 -24.56 26.05
N ALA A 191 6.76 -23.68 25.69
CA ALA A 191 6.89 -22.67 24.66
C ALA A 191 6.05 -21.44 25.05
N GLY A 192 6.52 -20.23 24.72
CA GLY A 192 5.79 -19.00 25.00
C GLY A 192 6.51 -17.76 24.47
N TRP A 193 5.76 -16.73 24.21
CA TRP A 193 6.28 -15.52 23.56
C TRP A 193 5.77 -14.25 24.22
N ASP A 194 6.69 -13.30 24.40
CA ASP A 194 6.40 -11.89 24.60
C ASP A 194 6.33 -11.23 23.21
N LEU A 195 5.12 -10.93 22.75
CA LEU A 195 4.86 -10.45 21.41
C LEU A 195 5.21 -8.96 21.21
N ALA A 196 5.63 -8.23 22.25
CA ALA A 196 6.21 -6.89 22.13
C ALA A 196 7.65 -6.90 21.61
N ARG A 197 8.31 -8.07 21.60
CA ARG A 197 9.72 -8.19 21.23
C ARG A 197 9.88 -8.21 19.72
N GLU A 198 10.91 -7.51 19.24
CA GLU A 198 11.29 -7.46 17.82
C GLU A 198 10.10 -7.11 16.90
N THR A 199 9.39 -6.03 17.24
CA THR A 199 8.13 -5.61 16.61
C THR A 199 8.22 -5.46 15.08
N SER A 200 9.39 -5.18 14.52
CA SER A 200 9.60 -5.04 13.08
C SER A 200 10.02 -6.33 12.36
N ALA A 201 10.20 -7.46 13.08
CA ALA A 201 10.70 -8.69 12.49
C ALA A 201 9.57 -9.65 12.07
N CYS A 202 9.87 -10.55 11.13
CA CYS A 202 9.01 -11.67 10.73
C CYS A 202 9.02 -12.82 11.74
N GLN A 203 9.84 -12.74 12.79
CA GLN A 203 9.99 -13.76 13.81
C GLN A 203 9.93 -13.15 15.20
N VAL A 204 9.38 -13.87 16.16
CA VAL A 204 9.37 -13.48 17.58
C VAL A 204 10.21 -14.46 18.39
N PRO A 205 11.24 -13.99 19.14
CA PRO A 205 12.04 -14.87 20.00
C PRO A 205 11.20 -15.35 21.19
N GLY A 206 11.20 -16.65 21.43
CA GLY A 206 10.51 -17.28 22.53
C GLY A 206 11.21 -17.10 23.88
N LEU A 207 10.49 -17.38 24.94
CA LEU A 207 10.97 -17.26 26.32
C LEU A 207 12.04 -18.30 26.68
N ARG A 208 12.16 -19.38 25.92
CA ARG A 208 13.14 -20.45 26.10
C ARG A 208 14.09 -20.66 24.93
N GLY A 209 14.07 -19.75 23.94
CA GLY A 209 14.95 -19.77 22.79
C GLY A 209 14.33 -20.35 21.51
N GLU A 210 13.10 -20.87 21.57
CA GLU A 210 12.28 -21.18 20.40
C GLU A 210 11.97 -19.91 19.62
N ARG A 211 11.67 -20.05 18.31
CA ARG A 211 11.26 -18.93 17.46
C ARG A 211 9.87 -19.19 16.92
N LEU A 212 9.02 -18.17 16.95
CA LEU A 212 7.74 -18.13 16.28
C LEU A 212 7.93 -17.36 14.96
N GLU A 213 7.86 -18.06 13.85
CA GLU A 213 7.85 -17.46 12.53
C GLU A 213 6.43 -16.97 12.20
N LEU A 214 6.33 -15.75 11.69
CA LEU A 214 5.06 -15.11 11.35
C LEU A 214 4.84 -15.17 9.83
N PHE A 215 3.76 -15.81 9.46
CA PHE A 215 3.36 -15.96 8.05
C PHE A 215 2.30 -14.92 7.68
N ASN A 216 2.33 -14.48 6.41
CA ASN A 216 1.43 -13.46 5.86
C ASN A 216 1.36 -12.17 6.69
N PHE A 217 2.42 -11.85 7.38
CA PHE A 217 2.70 -10.59 8.04
C PHE A 217 1.52 -10.00 8.85
N PRO A 218 1.15 -10.57 10.00
CA PRO A 218 0.11 -10.00 10.85
C PRO A 218 0.53 -8.61 11.37
N ALA A 219 -0.44 -7.78 11.71
CA ALA A 219 -0.18 -6.43 12.19
C ALA A 219 0.50 -6.45 13.57
N ARG A 220 1.70 -5.84 13.66
CA ARG A 220 2.55 -5.75 14.86
C ARG A 220 2.46 -4.37 15.51
N GLY A 221 2.92 -4.26 16.77
CA GLY A 221 2.84 -3.00 17.52
C GLY A 221 1.39 -2.58 17.79
N MET A 222 0.54 -3.56 18.05
CA MET A 222 -0.89 -3.36 18.33
C MET A 222 -1.11 -3.22 19.84
N THR A 223 -2.09 -2.42 20.22
CA THR A 223 -2.46 -2.24 21.63
C THR A 223 -2.80 -3.56 22.30
N SER A 224 -2.22 -3.79 23.47
CA SER A 224 -2.43 -4.97 24.32
C SER A 224 -3.51 -4.75 25.38
N SER A 225 -3.80 -5.76 26.17
CA SER A 225 -4.70 -5.66 27.32
C SER A 225 -4.24 -4.69 28.41
N ALA A 226 -2.96 -4.34 28.41
CA ALA A 226 -2.35 -3.40 29.36
C ALA A 226 -2.43 -1.93 28.89
N TRP A 227 -2.82 -1.67 27.62
CA TRP A 227 -2.88 -0.31 27.11
C TRP A 227 -3.98 0.50 27.80
N ASP A 228 -3.60 1.62 28.40
CA ASP A 228 -4.48 2.51 29.20
C ASP A 228 -4.62 3.93 28.62
N GLY A 229 -4.04 4.17 27.43
CA GLY A 229 -4.07 5.48 26.76
C GLY A 229 -3.01 6.46 27.25
N SER A 230 -2.14 6.09 28.17
CA SER A 230 -1.08 6.98 28.69
C SER A 230 0.11 7.14 27.73
N GLU A 231 0.28 6.19 26.80
CA GLU A 231 1.34 6.21 25.79
C GLU A 231 0.80 5.79 24.42
N MET A 232 1.28 6.44 23.36
CA MET A 232 0.84 6.20 21.98
C MET A 232 1.92 5.53 21.12
N CYS A 233 3.16 5.44 21.61
CA CYS A 233 4.30 4.89 20.89
C CYS A 233 4.77 3.57 21.51
N TRP A 234 4.72 2.48 20.74
CA TRP A 234 5.14 1.16 21.20
C TRP A 234 6.62 1.08 21.64
N ARG A 235 7.48 1.99 21.16
CA ARG A 235 8.88 2.07 21.60
C ARG A 235 9.04 2.59 23.03
N HIS A 236 8.10 3.42 23.51
CA HIS A 236 8.19 4.04 24.82
C HIS A 236 7.65 3.14 25.92
N CYS A 237 6.64 2.33 25.60
CA CYS A 237 5.99 1.40 26.54
C CYS A 237 5.65 0.10 25.82
N PRO A 238 6.64 -0.80 25.58
CA PRO A 238 6.42 -2.02 24.82
C PRO A 238 5.32 -2.93 25.40
N GLU A 239 5.14 -2.94 26.71
CA GLU A 239 4.11 -3.73 27.40
C GLU A 239 2.69 -3.31 27.02
N HIS A 240 2.48 -2.03 26.62
CA HIS A 240 1.20 -1.57 26.09
C HIS A 240 0.93 -2.07 24.66
N TYR A 241 1.91 -2.68 24.00
CA TYR A 241 1.88 -3.09 22.59
C TYR A 241 2.31 -4.54 22.39
N ALA A 242 2.05 -5.38 23.40
CA ALA A 242 2.42 -6.78 23.40
C ALA A 242 1.42 -7.69 22.65
N ALA A 243 0.61 -7.14 21.76
CA ALA A 243 -0.33 -7.91 20.94
C ALA A 243 0.04 -7.92 19.45
N ILE A 244 -0.33 -9.02 18.79
CA ILE A 244 -0.32 -9.14 17.32
C ILE A 244 -1.77 -9.30 16.86
N HIS A 245 -2.19 -8.55 15.84
CA HIS A 245 -3.49 -8.68 15.22
C HIS A 245 -3.40 -9.57 13.98
N PHE A 246 -4.12 -10.68 14.00
CA PHE A 246 -4.17 -11.70 12.96
C PHE A 246 -5.50 -11.60 12.20
N HIS A 247 -5.46 -11.90 10.88
CA HIS A 247 -6.63 -11.92 10.02
C HIS A 247 -6.60 -13.12 9.08
N GLU A 248 -7.74 -13.70 8.79
CA GLU A 248 -7.87 -14.84 7.87
C GLU A 248 -7.65 -14.50 6.39
N ASP A 249 -7.62 -13.20 6.06
CA ASP A 249 -7.49 -12.66 4.73
C ASP A 249 -6.18 -11.88 4.50
N ASP A 250 -5.26 -11.91 5.46
CA ASP A 250 -3.89 -11.42 5.25
C ASP A 250 -3.20 -12.23 4.16
N ILE A 251 -2.70 -11.57 3.11
CA ILE A 251 -1.82 -12.20 2.12
C ILE A 251 -0.97 -11.14 1.41
N TYR A 252 0.35 -11.29 1.46
CA TYR A 252 1.31 -10.32 0.92
C TYR A 252 2.38 -10.95 0.02
N ASP A 253 2.62 -12.25 0.18
CA ASP A 253 3.50 -13.04 -0.68
C ASP A 253 2.83 -14.38 -0.94
N PHE A 254 2.68 -14.74 -2.21
CA PHE A 254 2.08 -16.03 -2.56
C PHE A 254 3.03 -17.20 -2.37
N GLY A 255 4.33 -16.94 -2.16
CA GLY A 255 5.34 -17.96 -1.93
C GLY A 255 5.53 -18.91 -3.11
N TRP A 256 5.14 -18.49 -4.31
CA TRP A 256 5.26 -19.32 -5.51
C TRP A 256 6.72 -19.57 -5.88
N GLU A 257 7.00 -20.78 -6.30
CA GLU A 257 8.28 -21.13 -6.91
C GLU A 257 8.46 -20.39 -8.25
N THR A 258 9.70 -20.05 -8.56
CA THR A 258 10.04 -19.33 -9.79
C THR A 258 9.87 -20.24 -11.01
N ASP A 259 8.99 -19.87 -11.94
CA ASP A 259 8.78 -20.61 -13.20
C ASP A 259 9.92 -20.41 -14.20
N PHE A 260 10.46 -19.18 -14.28
CA PHE A 260 11.61 -18.86 -15.11
C PHE A 260 12.31 -17.58 -14.62
N GLN A 261 13.55 -17.43 -15.02
CA GLN A 261 14.34 -16.22 -14.78
C GLN A 261 15.19 -15.89 -16.00
N PHE A 262 15.54 -14.64 -16.19
CA PHE A 262 16.49 -14.22 -17.21
C PHE A 262 17.40 -13.11 -16.67
N GLU A 263 18.60 -13.06 -17.21
CA GLU A 263 19.55 -11.99 -16.90
C GLU A 263 19.26 -10.78 -17.81
N ILE A 264 19.20 -9.57 -17.22
CA ILE A 264 19.02 -8.34 -17.98
C ILE A 264 20.28 -8.10 -18.84
N PRO A 265 20.17 -8.07 -20.17
CA PRO A 265 21.34 -7.93 -21.03
C PRO A 265 22.02 -6.57 -20.87
N THR A 266 23.35 -6.56 -20.96
CA THR A 266 24.13 -5.33 -21.04
C THR A 266 23.68 -4.49 -22.23
N GLY A 267 23.38 -3.21 -21.97
CA GLY A 267 22.92 -2.28 -23.01
C GLY A 267 21.42 -2.30 -23.28
N MET A 268 20.65 -3.07 -22.52
CA MET A 268 19.18 -2.94 -22.54
C MET A 268 18.79 -1.53 -22.07
N PRO A 269 18.06 -0.72 -22.86
CA PRO A 269 17.71 0.63 -22.49
C PRO A 269 16.83 0.69 -21.25
N SER A 270 17.03 1.69 -20.42
CA SER A 270 16.10 2.00 -19.33
C SER A 270 14.70 2.31 -19.88
N GLY A 271 13.69 1.87 -19.17
CA GLY A 271 12.28 2.07 -19.54
C GLY A 271 11.34 1.09 -18.87
N ILE A 272 10.08 1.21 -19.23
CA ILE A 272 9.04 0.29 -18.77
C ILE A 272 8.88 -0.81 -19.82
N TYR A 273 8.92 -2.04 -19.37
CA TYR A 273 8.71 -3.23 -20.20
C TYR A 273 7.53 -4.04 -19.67
N VAL A 274 6.98 -4.88 -20.53
CA VAL A 274 5.90 -5.80 -20.16
C VAL A 274 6.28 -7.19 -20.61
N MET A 275 6.32 -8.14 -19.67
CA MET A 275 6.41 -9.56 -19.95
C MET A 275 5.01 -10.10 -20.17
N ARG A 276 4.68 -10.45 -21.42
CA ARG A 276 3.42 -11.10 -21.77
C ARG A 276 3.59 -12.61 -21.71
N ILE A 277 2.69 -13.25 -20.97
CA ILE A 277 2.65 -14.70 -20.79
C ILE A 277 1.34 -15.20 -21.37
N SER A 278 1.40 -16.11 -22.32
CA SER A 278 0.22 -16.66 -22.98
C SER A 278 0.16 -18.18 -22.90
N SER A 279 -1.04 -18.73 -22.69
CA SER A 279 -1.32 -20.16 -22.67
C SER A 279 -2.76 -20.45 -23.02
N ALA A 280 -3.00 -21.37 -23.95
CA ALA A 280 -4.34 -21.88 -24.28
C ALA A 280 -5.41 -20.81 -24.56
N GLY A 281 -5.00 -19.67 -25.12
CA GLY A 281 -5.93 -18.53 -25.41
C GLY A 281 -6.10 -17.54 -24.26
N TYR A 282 -5.45 -17.75 -23.13
CA TYR A 282 -5.34 -16.79 -22.02
C TYR A 282 -4.03 -16.04 -22.09
N GLU A 283 -4.03 -14.80 -21.62
CA GLU A 283 -2.85 -13.95 -21.57
C GLU A 283 -2.84 -13.16 -20.26
N ASP A 284 -1.66 -13.05 -19.65
CA ASP A 284 -1.38 -12.07 -18.60
C ASP A 284 -0.16 -11.23 -18.98
N ALA A 285 0.01 -10.08 -18.32
CA ALA A 285 1.03 -9.10 -18.63
C ALA A 285 1.62 -8.49 -17.36
N LEU A 286 2.94 -8.62 -17.18
CA LEU A 286 3.64 -8.19 -15.98
C LEU A 286 4.55 -6.99 -16.33
N PRO A 287 4.36 -5.79 -15.74
CA PRO A 287 5.28 -4.67 -15.95
C PRO A 287 6.63 -4.95 -15.27
N ILE A 288 7.70 -4.56 -15.96
CA ILE A 288 9.09 -4.66 -15.52
C ILE A 288 9.73 -3.29 -15.74
N TYR A 289 10.44 -2.79 -14.74
CA TYR A 289 11.11 -1.49 -14.78
C TYR A 289 12.61 -1.73 -14.93
N ILE A 290 13.19 -1.36 -16.06
CA ILE A 290 14.64 -1.44 -16.31
C ILE A 290 15.25 -0.11 -15.94
N CYS A 291 15.93 -0.07 -14.79
CA CYS A 291 16.60 1.11 -14.27
C CYS A 291 18.00 1.29 -14.85
N PRO A 292 18.51 2.53 -14.95
CA PRO A 292 19.86 2.78 -15.43
C PRO A 292 20.91 2.29 -14.42
N THR A 293 22.14 2.11 -14.90
CA THR A 293 23.29 1.87 -14.01
C THR A 293 23.59 3.13 -13.22
N LEU A 294 23.69 3.01 -11.90
CA LEU A 294 23.96 4.11 -10.99
C LEU A 294 25.20 4.92 -11.43
N GLY A 295 25.05 6.24 -11.49
CA GLY A 295 26.10 7.19 -11.84
C GLY A 295 26.50 7.22 -13.34
N ASN A 296 25.79 6.50 -14.20
CA ASN A 296 26.06 6.48 -15.64
C ASN A 296 24.77 6.72 -16.45
N PRO A 297 24.23 7.95 -16.46
CA PRO A 297 23.01 8.27 -17.16
C PRO A 297 23.17 8.19 -18.69
N GLY A 298 22.20 7.54 -19.35
CA GLY A 298 22.05 7.53 -20.80
C GLY A 298 21.17 8.66 -21.34
N ALA A 299 20.42 9.34 -20.46
CA ALA A 299 19.54 10.44 -20.80
C ALA A 299 19.72 11.64 -19.84
N LYS A 300 19.14 12.79 -20.18
CA LYS A 300 19.13 13.99 -19.32
C LYS A 300 17.89 14.10 -18.43
N LEU A 301 16.87 13.34 -18.71
CA LEU A 301 15.60 13.30 -17.99
C LEU A 301 15.45 11.94 -17.28
N LEU A 302 15.18 11.99 -15.99
CA LEU A 302 14.80 10.83 -15.20
C LEU A 302 13.31 10.94 -14.86
N VAL A 303 12.57 9.85 -15.09
CA VAL A 303 11.17 9.72 -14.68
C VAL A 303 11.10 8.83 -13.44
N LEU A 304 10.57 9.34 -12.36
CA LEU A 304 10.31 8.61 -11.13
C LEU A 304 8.94 7.91 -11.23
N ILE A 305 8.95 6.60 -11.23
CA ILE A 305 7.74 5.77 -11.27
C ILE A 305 7.29 5.46 -9.85
N SER A 306 6.07 5.86 -9.50
CA SER A 306 5.50 5.80 -8.15
C SER A 306 5.03 4.38 -7.77
N THR A 307 5.96 3.41 -7.79
CA THR A 307 5.65 1.98 -7.60
C THR A 307 5.14 1.66 -6.19
N PHE A 308 5.51 2.43 -5.17
CA PHE A 308 4.95 2.26 -3.84
C PHE A 308 3.48 2.71 -3.79
N THR A 309 3.15 3.83 -4.43
CA THR A 309 1.75 4.23 -4.61
C THR A 309 0.96 3.15 -5.34
N TYR A 310 1.51 2.56 -6.41
CA TYR A 310 0.85 1.48 -7.13
C TYR A 310 0.58 0.25 -6.25
N SER A 311 1.52 -0.10 -5.37
CA SER A 311 1.39 -1.25 -4.46
C SER A 311 0.37 -0.98 -3.35
N ILE A 312 0.34 0.24 -2.81
CA ILE A 312 -0.62 0.69 -1.78
C ILE A 312 -2.06 0.60 -2.30
N TYR A 313 -2.30 1.00 -3.56
CA TYR A 313 -3.59 0.84 -4.23
C TYR A 313 -3.79 -0.55 -4.85
N GLY A 314 -2.80 -1.41 -4.75
CA GLY A 314 -2.82 -2.74 -5.36
C GLY A 314 -4.04 -3.56 -4.99
N ASN A 315 -4.83 -3.99 -5.98
CA ASN A 315 -6.06 -4.75 -5.80
C ASN A 315 -7.15 -4.01 -5.00
N HIS A 316 -7.33 -2.71 -5.25
CA HIS A 316 -8.41 -1.95 -4.63
C HIS A 316 -9.77 -2.42 -5.15
N ALA A 317 -10.47 -3.21 -4.36
CA ALA A 317 -11.85 -3.60 -4.62
C ALA A 317 -12.78 -2.44 -4.32
N ARG A 318 -13.42 -1.91 -5.36
CA ARG A 318 -14.30 -0.75 -5.25
C ARG A 318 -15.76 -1.18 -5.18
N PRO A 319 -16.58 -0.53 -4.31
CA PRO A 319 -18.01 -0.90 -4.16
C PRO A 319 -18.86 -0.49 -5.37
N ASP A 320 -18.35 0.41 -6.23
CA ASP A 320 -19.03 0.91 -7.43
C ASP A 320 -18.69 0.11 -8.72
N TYR A 321 -18.12 -1.10 -8.58
CA TYR A 321 -17.88 -2.01 -9.70
C TYR A 321 -19.19 -2.64 -10.19
N GLU A 322 -19.76 -2.03 -11.23
CA GLU A 322 -21.08 -2.36 -11.78
C GLU A 322 -21.05 -2.68 -13.30
N SER A 323 -22.20 -3.04 -13.85
CA SER A 323 -22.32 -3.51 -15.24
C SER A 323 -21.81 -2.51 -16.29
N ALA A 324 -22.03 -1.22 -16.10
CA ALA A 324 -21.54 -0.20 -17.04
C ALA A 324 -19.99 -0.14 -17.11
N TRP A 325 -19.34 -0.40 -15.98
CA TRP A 325 -17.89 -0.52 -15.95
C TRP A 325 -17.41 -1.81 -16.65
N GLN A 326 -18.07 -2.93 -16.38
CA GLN A 326 -17.79 -4.21 -17.05
C GLN A 326 -17.99 -4.12 -18.57
N GLU A 327 -19.06 -3.47 -19.03
CA GLU A 327 -19.31 -3.21 -20.46
C GLU A 327 -18.16 -2.39 -21.08
N ARG A 328 -17.69 -1.34 -20.40
CA ARG A 328 -16.55 -0.54 -20.87
C ARG A 328 -15.27 -1.38 -21.00
N ILE A 329 -14.97 -2.24 -20.03
CA ILE A 329 -13.81 -3.14 -20.10
C ILE A 329 -13.91 -4.00 -21.37
N GLN A 330 -15.08 -4.54 -21.67
CA GLN A 330 -15.32 -5.37 -22.86
C GLN A 330 -15.18 -4.55 -24.16
N ASP A 331 -15.82 -3.38 -24.22
CA ASP A 331 -15.82 -2.51 -25.39
C ASP A 331 -14.43 -1.98 -25.75
N TRP A 332 -13.64 -1.65 -24.73
CA TRP A 332 -12.29 -1.15 -24.89
C TRP A 332 -11.23 -2.25 -24.96
N ARG A 333 -11.64 -3.52 -24.79
CA ARG A 333 -10.70 -4.65 -24.66
C ARG A 333 -9.67 -4.41 -23.58
N GLY A 334 -10.12 -3.84 -22.47
CA GLY A 334 -9.31 -3.62 -21.28
C GLY A 334 -8.96 -4.93 -20.58
N TYR A 335 -8.16 -4.83 -19.53
CA TYR A 335 -7.82 -5.99 -18.71
C TYR A 335 -9.10 -6.56 -18.05
N PRO A 336 -9.41 -7.86 -18.21
CA PRO A 336 -10.75 -8.38 -17.94
C PRO A 336 -11.04 -8.66 -16.47
N TYR A 337 -10.02 -8.73 -15.61
CA TYR A 337 -10.18 -9.12 -14.21
C TYR A 337 -10.20 -7.92 -13.28
N ASN A 338 -11.02 -8.00 -12.22
CA ASN A 338 -11.16 -6.92 -11.23
C ASN A 338 -11.06 -7.50 -9.81
N PRO A 339 -10.33 -6.86 -8.88
CA PRO A 339 -10.16 -7.36 -7.50
C PRO A 339 -11.47 -7.47 -6.71
N ALA A 340 -12.54 -6.77 -7.11
CA ALA A 340 -13.86 -6.93 -6.49
C ALA A 340 -14.45 -8.36 -6.69
N GLU A 341 -14.01 -9.07 -7.72
CA GLU A 341 -14.42 -10.45 -8.03
C GLU A 341 -13.45 -11.50 -7.47
N TYR A 342 -12.26 -11.09 -7.04
CA TYR A 342 -11.15 -11.97 -6.61
C TYR A 342 -10.50 -11.49 -5.31
N PRO A 343 -11.26 -11.31 -4.21
CA PRO A 343 -10.71 -10.78 -2.95
C PRO A 343 -9.64 -11.67 -2.32
N GLU A 344 -9.61 -12.96 -2.66
CA GLU A 344 -8.62 -13.93 -2.19
C GLU A 344 -7.18 -13.63 -2.65
N TYR A 345 -7.01 -12.80 -3.68
CA TYR A 345 -5.68 -12.32 -4.11
C TYR A 345 -5.13 -11.21 -3.22
N GLY A 346 -5.82 -10.89 -2.13
CA GLY A 346 -5.47 -9.85 -1.18
C GLY A 346 -5.87 -8.46 -1.67
N LEU A 347 -6.57 -7.74 -0.80
CA LEU A 347 -7.10 -6.41 -1.09
C LEU A 347 -6.08 -5.31 -0.80
N SER A 348 -6.40 -4.08 -1.21
CA SER A 348 -5.54 -2.92 -1.03
C SER A 348 -5.64 -2.33 0.38
N THR A 349 -4.71 -1.44 0.71
CA THR A 349 -4.77 -0.66 1.95
C THR A 349 -5.90 0.41 1.96
N TYR A 350 -6.74 0.45 0.95
CA TYR A 350 -8.00 1.22 0.92
C TYR A 350 -9.23 0.38 1.27
N ASN A 351 -9.03 -0.92 1.42
CA ASN A 351 -10.05 -1.85 1.87
C ASN A 351 -9.87 -2.19 3.36
N ASN A 352 -10.82 -2.90 3.89
CA ASN A 352 -10.82 -3.41 5.25
C ASN A 352 -10.73 -4.94 5.23
N HIS A 353 -10.17 -5.50 6.29
CA HIS A 353 -10.30 -6.91 6.62
C HIS A 353 -11.77 -7.27 6.90
N ARG A 354 -12.08 -8.56 6.92
CA ARG A 354 -13.45 -9.04 7.18
C ARG A 354 -13.99 -8.62 8.54
N ASP A 355 -13.13 -8.34 9.49
CA ASP A 355 -13.48 -7.86 10.84
C ASP A 355 -13.72 -6.34 10.90
N GLY A 356 -13.51 -5.63 9.78
CA GLY A 356 -13.67 -4.19 9.65
C GLY A 356 -12.43 -3.36 10.01
N SER A 357 -11.33 -3.97 10.44
CA SER A 357 -10.06 -3.26 10.64
C SER A 357 -9.42 -2.91 9.30
N GLY A 358 -8.61 -1.84 9.28
CA GLY A 358 -7.97 -1.38 8.04
C GLY A 358 -6.77 -2.24 7.64
N ILE A 359 -6.65 -2.55 6.35
CA ILE A 359 -5.48 -3.26 5.79
C ILE A 359 -4.29 -2.33 5.81
N CYS A 360 -3.28 -2.63 6.63
CA CYS A 360 -2.13 -1.75 6.83
C CYS A 360 -0.87 -2.15 6.06
N HIS A 361 -0.86 -3.29 5.39
CA HIS A 361 0.29 -3.78 4.63
C HIS A 361 -0.01 -3.89 3.13
N ALA A 362 0.99 -3.66 2.29
CA ALA A 362 0.94 -3.86 0.86
C ALA A 362 2.22 -4.53 0.34
N SER A 363 2.11 -5.29 -0.73
CA SER A 363 3.26 -5.93 -1.38
C SER A 363 3.00 -6.13 -2.87
N HIS A 364 4.07 -6.17 -3.67
CA HIS A 364 4.01 -6.54 -5.08
C HIS A 364 4.33 -8.03 -5.34
N ARG A 365 4.57 -8.84 -4.29
CA ARG A 365 4.81 -10.30 -4.41
C ARG A 365 3.51 -11.11 -4.47
N ARG A 366 2.49 -10.51 -5.04
CA ARG A 366 1.18 -11.10 -5.33
C ARG A 366 0.67 -10.54 -6.65
N PRO A 367 -0.25 -11.19 -7.37
CA PRO A 367 -0.85 -10.62 -8.57
C PRO A 367 -1.54 -9.29 -8.27
N LEU A 368 -1.08 -8.20 -8.91
CA LEU A 368 -1.68 -6.87 -8.80
C LEU A 368 -2.39 -6.52 -10.10
N PHE A 369 -3.71 -6.58 -10.12
CA PHE A 369 -4.55 -6.34 -11.30
C PHE A 369 -4.38 -4.93 -11.86
N ASN A 370 -4.25 -3.94 -10.98
CA ASN A 370 -4.05 -2.54 -11.36
C ASN A 370 -2.72 -2.26 -12.08
N LEU A 371 -1.79 -3.19 -12.13
CA LEU A 371 -0.54 -3.05 -12.90
C LEU A 371 -0.60 -3.70 -14.28
N ARG A 372 -1.74 -4.26 -14.70
CA ARG A 372 -1.89 -4.85 -16.03
C ARG A 372 -2.17 -3.78 -17.07
N PRO A 373 -1.46 -3.74 -18.23
CA PRO A 373 -1.85 -2.85 -19.32
C PRO A 373 -3.33 -2.99 -19.65
N GLY A 374 -4.00 -1.87 -19.78
CA GLY A 374 -5.43 -1.87 -20.06
C GLY A 374 -6.35 -2.01 -18.86
N TYR A 375 -5.84 -2.06 -17.61
CA TYR A 375 -6.70 -2.04 -16.43
C TYR A 375 -7.41 -0.69 -16.28
N ILE A 376 -8.72 -0.73 -16.02
CA ILE A 376 -9.56 0.46 -15.82
C ILE A 376 -9.92 0.53 -14.33
N THR A 377 -9.56 1.62 -13.66
CA THR A 377 -9.73 1.79 -12.20
C THR A 377 -11.11 2.30 -11.81
N PHE A 378 -11.79 3.04 -12.71
CA PHE A 378 -13.09 3.67 -12.44
C PHE A 378 -14.06 3.48 -13.60
N GLY A 379 -15.33 3.30 -13.26
CA GLY A 379 -16.40 3.19 -14.25
C GLY A 379 -16.99 4.51 -14.75
N ALA A 380 -16.57 5.67 -14.19
CA ALA A 380 -17.12 6.99 -14.53
C ALA A 380 -17.13 7.27 -16.05
N ALA A 381 -18.28 7.71 -16.59
CA ALA A 381 -18.46 7.87 -18.03
C ALA A 381 -17.67 9.05 -18.61
N GLU A 382 -17.36 10.03 -17.78
CA GLU A 382 -16.77 11.32 -18.15
C GLU A 382 -15.27 11.21 -18.43
N CYS A 383 -14.61 10.13 -18.01
CA CYS A 383 -13.16 9.96 -18.12
C CYS A 383 -12.77 8.57 -18.64
N SER A 384 -11.48 8.36 -18.91
CA SER A 384 -10.93 7.04 -19.25
C SER A 384 -10.97 6.05 -18.09
N GLY A 385 -11.15 6.52 -16.85
CA GLY A 385 -11.12 5.67 -15.64
C GLY A 385 -9.73 5.18 -15.26
N LEU A 386 -8.67 5.79 -15.79
CA LEU A 386 -7.29 5.36 -15.59
C LEU A 386 -6.66 6.03 -14.37
N ARG A 387 -5.87 5.26 -13.64
CA ARG A 387 -5.01 5.73 -12.55
C ARG A 387 -3.65 5.03 -12.63
N HIS A 388 -2.69 5.52 -11.84
CA HIS A 388 -1.39 4.88 -11.61
C HIS A 388 -0.68 4.52 -12.92
N PHE A 389 -0.24 3.28 -13.08
CA PHE A 389 0.52 2.81 -14.22
C PHE A 389 -0.08 3.22 -15.59
N GLN A 390 -1.39 3.05 -15.79
CA GLN A 390 -2.04 3.38 -17.06
C GLN A 390 -2.12 4.90 -17.28
N ALA A 391 -2.40 5.69 -16.25
CA ALA A 391 -2.41 7.14 -16.33
C ALA A 391 -1.01 7.73 -16.54
N ASP A 392 -0.01 7.15 -15.86
CA ASP A 392 1.40 7.55 -15.98
C ASP A 392 1.97 7.24 -17.36
N SER A 393 1.42 6.22 -18.05
CA SER A 393 1.79 5.90 -19.42
C SER A 393 1.47 7.05 -20.42
N HIS A 394 0.59 7.99 -20.09
CA HIS A 394 0.36 9.20 -20.89
C HIS A 394 1.61 10.08 -20.96
N LEU A 395 2.35 10.23 -19.86
CA LEU A 395 3.65 10.92 -19.86
C LEU A 395 4.68 10.15 -20.71
N ILE A 396 4.76 8.84 -20.54
CA ILE A 396 5.69 7.99 -21.28
C ILE A 396 5.44 8.06 -22.78
N SER A 397 4.18 7.93 -23.19
CA SER A 397 3.80 8.05 -24.62
C SER A 397 4.07 9.44 -25.19
N TRP A 398 3.89 10.47 -24.39
CA TRP A 398 4.19 11.84 -24.78
C TRP A 398 5.71 12.05 -24.97
N LEU A 399 6.54 11.57 -24.05
CA LEU A 399 8.00 11.65 -24.18
C LEU A 399 8.47 10.93 -25.45
N HIS A 400 7.93 9.75 -25.71
CA HIS A 400 8.21 8.99 -26.92
C HIS A 400 7.80 9.77 -28.19
N ALA A 401 6.59 10.33 -28.24
CA ALA A 401 6.09 11.09 -29.39
C ALA A 401 6.87 12.40 -29.65
N LYS A 402 7.39 13.03 -28.59
CA LYS A 402 8.22 14.27 -28.68
C LYS A 402 9.70 14.00 -28.92
N GLY A 403 10.11 12.72 -28.99
CA GLY A 403 11.51 12.36 -29.16
C GLY A 403 12.40 12.87 -28.04
N ILE A 404 11.89 12.85 -26.80
CA ILE A 404 12.64 13.22 -25.60
C ILE A 404 13.17 11.93 -24.95
N ASP A 405 14.48 11.78 -24.95
CA ASP A 405 15.14 10.65 -24.29
C ASP A 405 14.96 10.75 -22.77
N TYR A 406 14.63 9.63 -22.15
CA TYR A 406 14.42 9.51 -20.71
C TYR A 406 14.88 8.16 -20.19
N GLU A 407 15.15 8.11 -18.90
CA GLU A 407 15.35 6.90 -18.12
C GLU A 407 14.33 6.83 -17.00
N VAL A 408 14.12 5.65 -16.41
CA VAL A 408 13.18 5.44 -15.33
C VAL A 408 13.87 4.84 -14.11
N ILE A 409 13.45 5.28 -12.93
CA ILE A 409 13.69 4.56 -11.66
C ILE A 409 12.38 4.37 -10.94
N THR A 410 12.36 3.43 -10.00
CA THR A 410 11.21 3.21 -9.12
C THR A 410 11.44 3.80 -7.72
N ASP A 411 10.39 3.85 -6.93
CA ASP A 411 10.47 4.26 -5.53
C ASP A 411 11.44 3.40 -4.72
N ALA A 412 11.62 2.12 -5.10
CA ALA A 412 12.54 1.21 -4.43
C ALA A 412 14.01 1.64 -4.59
N GLU A 413 14.45 2.03 -5.81
CA GLU A 413 15.78 2.57 -6.03
C GLU A 413 15.97 3.90 -5.30
N LEU A 414 14.97 4.79 -5.37
CA LEU A 414 15.03 6.07 -4.67
C LEU A 414 15.15 5.88 -3.15
N HIS A 415 14.40 4.95 -2.57
CA HIS A 415 14.49 4.62 -1.15
C HIS A 415 15.85 4.05 -0.76
N ARG A 416 16.37 3.10 -1.56
CA ARG A 416 17.61 2.36 -1.27
C ARG A 416 18.86 3.22 -1.43
N ASP A 417 18.95 3.95 -2.55
CA ASP A 417 20.19 4.61 -3.00
C ASP A 417 20.17 6.13 -2.77
N GLY A 418 19.01 6.67 -2.37
CA GLY A 418 18.87 8.08 -1.99
C GLY A 418 19.16 9.04 -3.15
N VAL A 419 19.82 10.16 -2.86
CA VAL A 419 20.14 11.21 -3.85
C VAL A 419 21.08 10.72 -4.96
N ALA A 420 21.85 9.68 -4.73
CA ALA A 420 22.83 9.16 -5.69
C ALA A 420 22.20 8.71 -7.03
N VAL A 421 20.91 8.27 -7.02
CA VAL A 421 20.22 7.90 -8.26
C VAL A 421 19.72 9.10 -9.05
N LEU A 422 19.71 10.30 -8.45
CA LEU A 422 19.17 11.53 -9.03
C LEU A 422 20.26 12.51 -9.50
N GLU A 423 21.38 12.58 -8.77
CA GLU A 423 22.38 13.66 -8.89
C GLU A 423 23.02 13.80 -10.28
N ALA A 424 23.07 12.70 -11.05
CA ALA A 424 23.61 12.70 -12.40
C ALA A 424 22.65 13.31 -13.45
N TYR A 425 21.38 13.54 -13.10
CA TYR A 425 20.38 14.06 -14.01
C TYR A 425 20.12 15.54 -13.79
N PRO A 426 20.17 16.37 -14.86
CA PRO A 426 19.79 17.78 -14.76
C PRO A 426 18.30 17.98 -14.48
N ALA A 427 17.44 17.01 -14.84
CA ALA A 427 16.00 17.07 -14.69
C ALA A 427 15.43 15.73 -14.19
N VAL A 428 14.58 15.81 -13.16
CA VAL A 428 13.81 14.68 -12.61
C VAL A 428 12.33 15.04 -12.65
N THR A 429 11.48 14.15 -13.13
CA THR A 429 10.03 14.34 -13.18
C THR A 429 9.29 13.21 -12.50
N THR A 430 8.24 13.55 -11.76
CA THR A 430 7.23 12.57 -11.34
C THR A 430 6.19 12.42 -12.45
N ALA A 431 5.32 11.40 -12.30
CA ALA A 431 4.12 11.29 -13.10
C ALA A 431 2.88 11.80 -12.34
N SER A 432 1.69 11.21 -12.55
CA SER A 432 0.40 11.79 -12.14
C SER A 432 0.14 11.76 -10.63
N HIS A 433 0.64 10.74 -9.89
CA HIS A 433 0.22 10.55 -8.50
C HIS A 433 1.31 9.96 -7.58
N PRO A 434 2.35 10.73 -7.20
CA PRO A 434 3.39 10.32 -6.24
C PRO A 434 2.92 10.56 -4.80
N GLU A 435 1.97 9.76 -4.30
CA GLU A 435 1.25 10.04 -3.04
C GLU A 435 1.98 9.50 -1.80
N TYR A 436 2.62 8.30 -1.89
CA TYR A 436 3.16 7.56 -0.75
C TYR A 436 4.68 7.55 -0.75
N HIS A 437 5.28 8.05 0.34
CA HIS A 437 6.74 8.16 0.43
C HIS A 437 7.27 7.65 1.76
N THR A 438 8.48 7.12 1.73
CA THR A 438 9.30 6.93 2.92
C THR A 438 10.07 8.22 3.25
N ARG A 439 10.68 8.27 4.44
CA ARG A 439 11.51 9.41 4.85
C ARG A 439 12.73 9.56 3.93
N GLU A 440 13.37 8.44 3.60
CA GLU A 440 14.56 8.35 2.77
C GLU A 440 14.31 8.94 1.37
N MET A 441 13.16 8.66 0.78
CA MET A 441 12.76 9.21 -0.52
C MET A 441 12.59 10.73 -0.47
N LEU A 442 11.91 11.26 0.56
CA LEU A 442 11.73 12.71 0.71
C LEU A 442 13.06 13.43 0.99
N ASP A 443 13.97 12.82 1.76
CA ASP A 443 15.31 13.36 2.00
C ASP A 443 16.07 13.43 0.67
N ALA A 444 16.07 12.37 -0.13
CA ALA A 444 16.73 12.31 -1.42
C ALA A 444 16.24 13.38 -2.42
N LEU A 445 14.91 13.58 -2.51
CA LEU A 445 14.33 14.59 -3.38
C LEU A 445 14.65 16.02 -2.94
N LEU A 446 14.65 16.29 -1.64
CA LEU A 446 15.06 17.58 -1.08
C LEU A 446 16.55 17.85 -1.37
N ASP A 447 17.41 16.88 -1.11
CA ASP A 447 18.85 17.00 -1.35
C ASP A 447 19.14 17.23 -2.84
N TYR A 448 18.48 16.48 -3.74
CA TYR A 448 18.61 16.67 -5.18
C TYR A 448 18.24 18.09 -5.61
N ARG A 449 17.08 18.59 -5.18
CA ARG A 449 16.62 19.95 -5.47
C ARG A 449 17.61 20.99 -4.92
N ASP A 450 18.00 20.87 -3.65
CA ASP A 450 18.83 21.86 -2.96
C ASP A 450 20.29 21.87 -3.48
N GLN A 451 20.73 20.80 -4.14
CA GLN A 451 22.02 20.70 -4.84
C GLN A 451 21.96 21.20 -6.30
N GLY A 452 20.86 21.76 -6.75
CA GLY A 452 20.75 22.41 -8.07
C GLY A 452 19.99 21.62 -9.12
N GLY A 453 19.37 20.50 -8.76
CA GLY A 453 18.52 19.69 -9.65
C GLY A 453 17.21 20.40 -10.02
N ALA A 454 16.66 20.08 -11.19
CA ALA A 454 15.34 20.53 -11.59
C ALA A 454 14.31 19.43 -11.33
N LEU A 455 13.39 19.68 -10.41
CA LEU A 455 12.32 18.77 -10.04
C LEU A 455 10.99 19.21 -10.67
N HIS A 456 10.34 18.28 -11.38
CA HIS A 456 9.02 18.52 -11.98
C HIS A 456 7.99 17.63 -11.30
N TYR A 457 6.99 18.24 -10.69
CA TYR A 457 5.84 17.56 -10.10
C TYR A 457 4.64 17.73 -11.03
N LEU A 458 4.31 16.66 -11.78
CA LEU A 458 3.26 16.67 -12.80
C LEU A 458 1.95 16.05 -12.33
N GLY A 459 1.69 16.10 -11.04
CA GLY A 459 0.57 15.42 -10.41
C GLY A 459 -0.22 16.26 -9.43
N GLY A 460 -1.10 15.60 -8.72
CA GLY A 460 -1.86 16.09 -7.57
C GLY A 460 -1.78 15.11 -6.41
N ASN A 461 -2.08 15.58 -5.18
CA ASN A 461 -2.04 14.80 -3.95
C ASN A 461 -0.72 14.04 -3.77
N GLY A 462 0.40 14.66 -4.14
CA GLY A 462 1.73 14.09 -4.02
C GLY A 462 2.38 14.36 -2.67
N PHE A 463 3.37 13.49 -2.28
CA PHE A 463 4.17 13.65 -1.08
C PHE A 463 3.34 13.72 0.21
N TYR A 464 2.24 12.98 0.24
CA TYR A 464 1.14 13.18 1.18
C TYR A 464 1.19 12.21 2.36
N TRP A 465 1.15 10.89 2.09
CA TRP A 465 1.15 9.85 3.13
C TRP A 465 2.54 9.32 3.44
N ARG A 466 2.77 9.10 4.73
CA ARG A 466 3.96 8.41 5.19
C ARG A 466 3.76 6.90 5.16
N ILE A 467 4.73 6.20 4.57
CA ILE A 467 4.85 4.74 4.62
C ILE A 467 6.21 4.33 5.20
N ALA A 468 6.31 3.08 5.62
CA ALA A 468 7.55 2.44 5.98
C ALA A 468 7.79 1.20 5.11
N LEU A 469 9.04 0.97 4.71
CA LEU A 469 9.47 -0.23 4.01
C LEU A 469 10.09 -1.20 5.01
N HIS A 470 9.78 -2.49 4.88
CA HIS A 470 10.36 -3.51 5.73
C HIS A 470 11.85 -3.69 5.44
N ARG A 471 12.69 -3.79 6.48
CA ARG A 471 14.15 -3.80 6.31
C ARG A 471 14.71 -5.03 5.60
N GLU A 472 14.07 -6.18 5.79
CA GLU A 472 14.52 -7.48 5.26
C GLU A 472 13.67 -7.96 4.08
N ASN A 473 12.58 -7.26 3.77
CA ASN A 473 11.69 -7.58 2.66
C ASN A 473 11.32 -6.30 1.91
N ASP A 474 12.05 -6.00 0.87
CA ASP A 474 11.95 -4.79 0.04
C ASP A 474 10.63 -4.66 -0.76
N SER A 475 9.80 -5.69 -0.72
CA SER A 475 8.48 -5.68 -1.35
C SER A 475 7.36 -5.28 -0.37
N LEU A 476 7.62 -5.30 0.93
CA LEU A 476 6.59 -5.15 1.96
C LEU A 476 6.55 -3.73 2.51
N LEU A 477 5.42 -3.08 2.31
CA LEU A 477 5.12 -1.73 2.76
C LEU A 477 4.13 -1.74 3.92
N GLU A 478 4.31 -0.83 4.88
CA GLU A 478 3.35 -0.58 5.96
C GLU A 478 2.84 0.86 5.89
N ILE A 479 1.54 1.02 6.04
CA ILE A 479 0.88 2.29 6.26
C ILE A 479 0.09 2.27 7.56
N ARG A 480 0.30 3.27 8.43
CA ARG A 480 -0.57 3.57 9.57
C ARG A 480 -1.20 4.93 9.29
N ARG A 481 -2.50 4.96 9.08
CA ARG A 481 -3.19 6.21 8.73
C ARG A 481 -3.40 7.13 9.93
N ALA A 482 -3.08 6.68 11.13
CA ALA A 482 -3.30 7.39 12.38
C ALA A 482 -4.74 7.92 12.46
N GLU A 483 -4.95 9.16 12.86
CA GLU A 483 -6.28 9.82 12.88
C GLU A 483 -6.66 10.45 11.54
N ASP A 484 -5.73 10.47 10.57
CA ASP A 484 -5.91 11.15 9.28
C ASP A 484 -6.69 10.31 8.24
N GLY A 485 -6.96 9.05 8.52
CA GLY A 485 -7.55 8.11 7.56
C GLY A 485 -9.06 8.28 7.28
N ILE A 486 -9.61 9.45 7.47
CA ILE A 486 -11.06 9.71 7.43
C ILE A 486 -11.75 9.30 6.12
N ARG A 487 -11.02 9.28 4.99
CA ARG A 487 -11.56 8.87 3.68
C ARG A 487 -11.36 7.38 3.36
N ALA A 488 -10.64 6.63 4.18
CA ALA A 488 -10.41 5.20 4.00
C ALA A 488 -10.71 4.46 5.32
N TRP A 489 -9.74 4.42 6.23
CA TRP A 489 -9.90 3.92 7.59
C TRP A 489 -8.92 4.65 8.52
N ALA A 490 -9.35 4.94 9.73
CA ALA A 490 -8.48 5.44 10.79
C ALA A 490 -7.92 4.28 11.59
N ALA A 491 -6.67 4.40 12.08
CA ALA A 491 -6.11 3.45 13.00
C ALA A 491 -6.89 3.44 14.33
N GLU A 492 -6.94 2.30 15.01
CA GLU A 492 -7.48 2.22 16.36
C GLU A 492 -6.69 3.15 17.30
N PRO A 493 -7.32 3.69 18.35
CA PRO A 493 -6.62 4.54 19.30
C PRO A 493 -5.33 3.90 19.84
N GLY A 494 -4.24 4.64 19.78
CA GLY A 494 -2.92 4.18 20.21
C GLY A 494 -2.09 3.47 19.12
N GLU A 495 -2.67 3.05 18.00
CA GLU A 495 -1.99 2.26 16.96
C GLU A 495 -1.49 3.12 15.79
N TYR A 496 -0.84 4.24 16.13
CA TYR A 496 -0.48 5.27 15.16
C TYR A 496 0.94 5.16 14.60
N TYR A 497 1.81 4.39 15.26
CA TYR A 497 3.22 4.28 14.89
C TYR A 497 3.48 3.03 14.06
N ASN A 498 4.22 3.19 12.96
CA ASN A 498 4.61 2.08 12.11
C ASN A 498 5.44 1.05 12.91
N ALA A 499 5.17 -0.23 12.70
CA ALA A 499 5.93 -1.32 13.29
C ALA A 499 7.33 -1.43 12.66
N PHE A 500 7.46 -1.16 11.35
CA PHE A 500 8.71 -1.36 10.61
C PHE A 500 9.81 -0.38 10.98
N ASP A 501 9.48 0.89 11.18
CA ASP A 501 10.48 1.93 11.48
C ASP A 501 10.23 2.69 12.78
N GLY A 502 9.10 2.44 13.44
CA GLY A 502 8.68 3.10 14.68
C GLY A 502 8.41 4.59 14.55
N GLY A 503 8.17 5.07 13.34
CA GLY A 503 7.79 6.45 13.12
C GLY A 503 6.29 6.65 13.20
N TYR A 504 5.85 7.88 13.56
CA TYR A 504 4.45 8.25 13.57
C TYR A 504 3.87 8.16 12.16
N GLY A 505 2.76 7.47 11.97
CA GLY A 505 2.09 7.30 10.70
C GLY A 505 1.33 8.55 10.23
N GLY A 506 0.28 8.34 9.42
CA GLY A 506 -0.55 9.43 8.91
C GLY A 506 0.13 10.27 7.85
N LEU A 507 -0.25 11.54 7.79
CA LEU A 507 0.24 12.49 6.79
C LEU A 507 1.69 12.93 7.06
N TRP A 508 2.46 13.20 6.02
CA TRP A 508 3.79 13.81 6.14
C TRP A 508 3.74 15.18 6.81
N ARG A 509 2.65 15.91 6.65
CA ARG A 509 2.37 17.17 7.39
C ARG A 509 2.46 16.97 8.91
N ARG A 510 1.90 15.87 9.44
CA ARG A 510 1.96 15.53 10.87
C ARG A 510 3.39 15.20 11.33
N ASN A 511 4.24 14.83 10.40
CA ASN A 511 5.67 14.56 10.62
C ASN A 511 6.55 15.80 10.35
N GLY A 512 5.96 17.01 10.21
CA GLY A 512 6.66 18.28 9.97
C GLY A 512 7.20 18.43 8.55
N ARG A 513 6.68 17.65 7.59
CA ARG A 513 7.11 17.65 6.19
C ARG A 513 5.93 17.87 5.27
N THR A 514 5.51 19.12 5.11
CA THR A 514 4.42 19.46 4.18
C THR A 514 4.89 19.34 2.74
N PRO A 515 4.01 18.93 1.79
CA PRO A 515 4.35 18.92 0.37
C PRO A 515 4.85 20.27 -0.15
N GLN A 516 4.32 21.38 0.37
CA GLN A 516 4.72 22.75 0.01
C GLN A 516 6.22 22.98 0.21
N ARG A 517 6.84 22.37 1.21
CA ARG A 517 8.28 22.47 1.45
C ARG A 517 9.12 21.90 0.30
N LEU A 518 8.64 20.86 -0.37
CA LEU A 518 9.35 20.22 -1.48
C LEU A 518 8.97 20.84 -2.83
N VAL A 519 7.67 20.92 -3.12
CA VAL A 519 7.13 21.24 -4.46
C VAL A 519 6.31 22.53 -4.52
N GLY A 520 6.20 23.29 -3.43
CA GLY A 520 5.55 24.61 -3.37
C GLY A 520 4.04 24.58 -3.25
N ILE A 521 3.42 23.43 -3.46
CA ILE A 521 1.96 23.23 -3.42
C ILE A 521 1.62 21.96 -2.63
N GLY A 522 0.37 21.82 -2.23
CA GLY A 522 -0.12 20.63 -1.55
C GLY A 522 -1.61 20.43 -1.72
N PHE A 523 -2.08 19.24 -1.45
CA PHE A 523 -3.44 18.78 -1.66
C PHE A 523 -4.45 19.57 -0.85
N THR A 524 -5.47 20.11 -1.52
CA THR A 524 -6.50 20.96 -0.90
C THR A 524 -7.92 20.58 -1.26
N ALA A 525 -8.13 20.11 -2.49
CA ALA A 525 -9.47 19.82 -2.97
C ALA A 525 -9.55 18.51 -3.75
N GLN A 526 -10.64 17.78 -3.52
CA GLN A 526 -11.00 16.57 -4.26
C GLN A 526 -12.34 16.76 -4.94
N GLY A 527 -12.43 16.32 -6.18
CA GLY A 527 -13.65 16.29 -6.96
C GLY A 527 -13.87 14.95 -7.62
N GLU A 528 -14.88 14.90 -8.50
CA GLU A 528 -15.07 13.82 -9.42
C GLU A 528 -14.15 13.98 -10.65
N PHE A 529 -14.24 13.06 -11.63
CA PHE A 529 -13.40 13.10 -12.83
C PHE A 529 -13.80 14.20 -13.86
N VAL A 530 -14.29 15.32 -13.36
CA VAL A 530 -14.57 16.51 -14.18
C VAL A 530 -13.41 17.48 -14.01
N GLY A 531 -12.56 17.59 -15.02
CA GLY A 531 -11.43 18.51 -15.02
C GLY A 531 -11.78 19.86 -15.67
N GLY A 532 -11.09 20.91 -15.22
CA GLY A 532 -11.15 22.25 -15.80
C GLY A 532 -9.85 22.65 -16.49
N PRO A 533 -9.87 23.79 -17.23
CA PRO A 533 -8.68 24.39 -17.83
C PRO A 533 -7.84 25.13 -16.79
N TYR A 534 -6.59 25.45 -17.17
CA TYR A 534 -5.78 26.46 -16.50
C TYR A 534 -5.97 27.83 -17.17
N LYS A 535 -5.96 28.86 -16.35
CA LYS A 535 -5.89 30.27 -16.76
C LYS A 535 -4.53 30.83 -16.36
N ARG A 536 -3.79 31.36 -17.32
CA ARG A 536 -2.52 32.07 -17.08
C ARG A 536 -2.79 33.25 -16.15
N THR A 537 -2.06 33.35 -15.04
CA THR A 537 -2.13 34.44 -14.06
C THR A 537 -0.83 35.24 -13.99
N CYS A 538 0.30 34.63 -14.34
CA CYS A 538 1.59 35.27 -14.34
C CYS A 538 1.70 36.25 -15.55
N THR A 539 2.05 37.50 -15.25
CA THR A 539 2.30 38.57 -16.24
C THR A 539 3.76 39.00 -16.26
N ASP A 540 4.63 38.40 -15.47
CA ASP A 540 6.07 38.70 -15.44
C ASP A 540 6.73 38.17 -16.72
N PRO A 541 7.37 39.01 -17.51
CA PRO A 541 8.01 38.62 -18.78
C PRO A 541 9.14 37.60 -18.59
N CYS A 542 9.72 37.47 -17.39
CA CYS A 542 10.77 36.50 -17.14
C CYS A 542 10.26 35.03 -17.21
N PHE A 543 8.94 34.81 -17.21
CA PHE A 543 8.29 33.52 -17.39
C PHE A 543 7.63 33.33 -18.78
N ASP A 544 7.76 34.26 -19.71
CA ASP A 544 7.17 34.13 -21.06
C ASP A 544 7.67 32.88 -21.80
N TRP A 545 8.87 32.41 -21.48
CA TRP A 545 9.42 31.19 -22.06
C TRP A 545 8.60 29.93 -21.74
N VAL A 546 7.90 29.89 -20.58
CA VAL A 546 7.02 28.78 -20.23
C VAL A 546 5.86 28.68 -21.21
N PHE A 547 5.34 29.81 -21.64
CA PHE A 547 4.18 29.96 -22.53
C PHE A 547 4.56 30.21 -24.01
N GLU A 548 5.82 30.00 -24.38
CA GLU A 548 6.27 30.17 -25.75
C GLU A 548 5.49 29.27 -26.70
N GLY A 549 4.87 29.91 -27.76
CA GLY A 549 4.01 29.21 -28.71
C GLY A 549 2.57 28.95 -28.23
N ILE A 550 2.19 29.49 -27.06
CA ILE A 550 0.83 29.38 -26.51
C ILE A 550 0.23 30.79 -26.46
N SER A 551 -0.76 31.04 -27.30
CA SER A 551 -1.44 32.33 -27.38
C SER A 551 -2.62 32.48 -26.43
N ASP A 552 -3.23 31.37 -26.06
CA ASP A 552 -4.46 31.34 -25.30
C ASP A 552 -4.21 31.62 -23.82
N GLN A 553 -5.02 32.49 -23.23
CA GLN A 553 -4.97 32.77 -21.78
C GLN A 553 -5.57 31.65 -20.95
N VAL A 554 -6.46 30.84 -21.53
CA VAL A 554 -7.09 29.68 -20.93
C VAL A 554 -6.75 28.46 -21.80
N PHE A 555 -6.22 27.39 -21.20
CA PHE A 555 -5.75 26.24 -21.94
C PHE A 555 -5.99 24.96 -21.13
N GLY A 556 -6.06 23.80 -21.79
CA GLY A 556 -6.20 22.52 -21.17
C GLY A 556 -7.65 22.18 -20.72
N ASP A 557 -8.65 22.64 -21.47
CA ASP A 557 -10.07 22.30 -21.36
C ASP A 557 -10.39 20.94 -22.02
N PHE A 558 -9.40 20.05 -22.05
CA PHE A 558 -9.43 18.72 -22.67
C PHE A 558 -8.51 17.76 -21.92
N GLY A 559 -8.76 16.47 -22.04
CA GLY A 559 -7.91 15.42 -21.47
C GLY A 559 -8.66 14.10 -21.36
N TYR A 560 -7.91 13.00 -21.33
CA TYR A 560 -8.47 11.66 -21.19
C TYR A 560 -8.77 11.26 -19.74
N SER A 561 -8.00 11.80 -18.78
CA SER A 561 -8.18 11.47 -17.36
C SER A 561 -9.39 12.14 -16.71
N GLY A 562 -9.89 13.28 -17.22
CA GLY A 562 -10.99 14.00 -16.60
C GLY A 562 -11.57 15.15 -17.43
N ASN A 563 -11.47 15.10 -18.76
CA ASN A 563 -11.94 16.15 -19.68
C ASN A 563 -11.31 17.55 -19.45
N GLY A 564 -10.26 17.64 -18.67
CA GLY A 564 -9.51 18.86 -18.39
C GLY A 564 -8.17 18.55 -17.74
N ALA A 565 -7.23 19.48 -17.87
CA ALA A 565 -5.87 19.33 -17.34
C ALA A 565 -5.80 19.50 -15.81
N ALA A 566 -6.83 20.06 -15.18
CA ALA A 566 -6.91 20.22 -13.73
C ALA A 566 -8.19 19.58 -13.20
N GLY A 567 -8.07 18.38 -12.59
CA GLY A 567 -9.22 17.64 -12.10
C GLY A 567 -8.87 16.56 -11.09
N PHE A 568 -9.89 15.96 -10.54
CA PHE A 568 -9.94 14.92 -9.56
C PHE A 568 -9.29 15.29 -8.21
N GLU A 569 -8.01 15.54 -8.16
CA GLU A 569 -7.29 15.99 -6.95
C GLU A 569 -6.46 17.21 -7.31
N LEU A 570 -6.66 18.29 -6.54
CA LEU A 570 -6.10 19.61 -6.81
C LEU A 570 -5.20 20.06 -5.66
N ASP A 571 -4.00 20.50 -6.02
CA ASP A 571 -3.03 21.06 -5.09
C ASP A 571 -2.86 22.55 -5.35
N ASN A 572 -2.80 23.35 -4.28
CA ASN A 572 -2.47 24.76 -4.39
C ASN A 572 -1.42 25.21 -3.37
N VAL A 573 -0.98 26.46 -3.50
CA VAL A 573 0.02 27.06 -2.60
C VAL A 573 -0.50 27.08 -1.16
N GLY A 574 -1.77 27.40 -0.95
CA GLY A 574 -2.38 27.49 0.39
C GLY A 574 -1.76 28.58 1.27
N ASN A 575 -1.94 28.42 2.59
CA ASN A 575 -1.40 29.30 3.61
C ASN A 575 -0.31 28.64 4.45
N ASP A 576 0.38 27.64 3.92
CA ASP A 576 1.43 26.92 4.64
C ASP A 576 2.70 27.77 4.73
N HIS A 577 3.31 27.83 5.93
CA HIS A 577 4.54 28.63 6.13
C HIS A 577 5.80 28.00 5.56
N HIS A 578 5.72 26.82 5.00
CA HIS A 578 6.83 26.20 4.27
C HIS A 578 6.79 26.54 2.77
N VAL A 579 5.81 27.29 2.31
CA VAL A 579 5.77 27.80 0.93
C VAL A 579 6.98 28.71 0.71
N PRO A 580 7.77 28.49 -0.36
CA PRO A 580 8.90 29.36 -0.69
C PRO A 580 8.47 30.81 -0.94
N GLU A 581 9.19 31.80 -0.36
CA GLU A 581 8.85 33.21 -0.49
C GLU A 581 8.88 33.72 -1.94
N ASN A 582 9.70 33.10 -2.80
CA ASN A 582 9.87 33.45 -4.20
C ASN A 582 9.02 32.61 -5.16
N ILE A 583 8.00 31.92 -4.65
CA ILE A 583 7.11 31.13 -5.49
C ILE A 583 6.32 32.02 -6.45
N THR A 584 6.26 31.61 -7.71
CA THR A 584 5.45 32.27 -8.73
C THR A 584 4.33 31.35 -9.18
N VAL A 585 3.09 31.82 -9.02
CA VAL A 585 1.92 31.15 -9.60
C VAL A 585 1.83 31.52 -11.07
N LEU A 586 2.12 30.55 -11.93
CA LEU A 586 2.13 30.72 -13.40
C LEU A 586 0.71 30.72 -13.97
N ALA A 587 -0.11 29.80 -13.51
CA ALA A 587 -1.50 29.63 -13.91
C ALA A 587 -2.32 29.02 -12.77
N GLN A 588 -3.61 29.25 -12.78
CA GLN A 588 -4.57 28.69 -11.83
C GLN A 588 -5.67 27.97 -12.59
N SER A 589 -6.15 26.85 -12.04
CA SER A 589 -7.26 26.15 -12.67
C SER A 589 -8.58 26.90 -12.48
N VAL A 590 -9.49 26.67 -13.43
CA VAL A 590 -10.87 27.20 -13.41
C VAL A 590 -11.81 26.01 -13.29
N ASN A 591 -12.11 25.61 -12.06
CA ASN A 591 -13.00 24.51 -11.74
C ASN A 591 -14.34 25.05 -11.21
N ALA A 592 -15.42 24.32 -11.46
CA ALA A 592 -16.70 24.65 -10.84
C ALA A 592 -16.69 24.25 -9.37
N ALA A 593 -17.03 25.15 -8.46
CA ALA A 593 -17.02 24.88 -7.03
C ALA A 593 -18.00 23.76 -6.61
N THR A 594 -19.01 23.49 -7.44
CA THR A 594 -19.99 22.41 -7.23
C THR A 594 -19.40 21.00 -7.43
N ASP A 595 -18.29 20.89 -8.16
CA ASP A 595 -17.68 19.62 -8.56
C ASP A 595 -16.56 19.19 -7.60
N PHE A 596 -16.20 20.04 -6.64
CA PHE A 596 -15.08 19.83 -5.73
C PHE A 596 -15.47 20.12 -4.28
N MET A 597 -14.79 19.42 -3.37
CA MET A 597 -14.87 19.64 -1.91
C MET A 597 -13.48 19.84 -1.35
N LEU A 598 -13.37 20.58 -0.25
CA LEU A 598 -12.14 20.62 0.54
C LEU A 598 -11.85 19.23 1.11
N VAL A 599 -10.58 18.84 1.10
CA VAL A 599 -10.14 17.56 1.65
C VAL A 599 -10.38 17.51 3.14
N PRO A 600 -11.16 16.54 3.68
CA PRO A 600 -11.58 16.51 5.08
C PRO A 600 -10.41 16.52 6.07
N GLU A 601 -9.36 15.73 5.85
CA GLU A 601 -8.17 15.67 6.70
C GLU A 601 -7.38 16.97 6.72
N GLU A 602 -7.41 17.73 5.63
CA GLU A 602 -6.78 19.04 5.53
C GLU A 602 -7.61 20.14 6.20
N GLN A 603 -8.93 20.02 6.21
CA GLN A 603 -9.80 20.95 6.96
C GLN A 603 -9.52 20.90 8.47
N LEU A 604 -9.17 19.72 9.00
CA LEU A 604 -8.83 19.54 10.41
C LEU A 604 -7.46 20.13 10.77
N THR A 605 -6.61 20.42 9.80
CA THR A 605 -5.22 20.82 10.01
C THR A 605 -4.95 22.27 9.64
N HIS A 606 -5.31 22.71 8.43
CA HIS A 606 -4.96 24.04 7.94
C HIS A 606 -5.94 24.67 6.97
N LEU A 607 -6.77 23.90 6.29
CA LEU A 607 -7.83 24.42 5.41
C LEU A 607 -9.03 24.88 6.24
N THR A 608 -8.83 25.78 7.16
CA THR A 608 -9.90 26.33 7.98
C THR A 608 -10.26 27.74 7.49
N ASN A 609 -11.52 28.14 7.66
CA ASN A 609 -11.96 29.52 7.42
C ASN A 609 -11.54 30.48 8.54
N LEU A 610 -10.50 30.18 9.28
CA LEU A 610 -9.99 31.05 10.35
C LEU A 610 -9.54 32.42 9.82
N SER A 611 -9.12 32.49 8.55
CA SER A 611 -8.78 33.74 7.87
C SER A 611 -10.01 34.50 7.38
N GLY A 612 -11.21 33.90 7.41
CA GLY A 612 -12.44 34.45 6.81
C GLY A 612 -12.46 34.41 5.28
N ALA A 613 -11.51 33.78 4.63
CA ALA A 613 -11.51 33.61 3.18
C ALA A 613 -12.59 32.60 2.75
N PRO A 614 -13.26 32.80 1.59
CA PRO A 614 -14.18 31.83 1.03
C PRO A 614 -13.49 30.48 0.76
N ALA A 615 -14.21 29.38 1.04
CA ALA A 615 -13.68 28.01 0.78
C ALA A 615 -13.39 27.80 -0.71
N GLU A 616 -14.15 28.44 -1.59
CA GLU A 616 -13.98 28.35 -3.06
C GLU A 616 -12.60 28.76 -3.53
N ASP A 617 -11.92 29.66 -2.81
CA ASP A 617 -10.54 30.08 -3.14
C ASP A 617 -9.53 28.94 -3.01
N ALA A 618 -9.86 27.88 -2.28
CA ALA A 618 -9.01 26.69 -2.13
C ALA A 618 -9.36 25.57 -3.13
N LEU A 619 -10.49 25.66 -3.85
CA LEU A 619 -10.96 24.64 -4.80
C LEU A 619 -10.32 24.81 -6.20
N ARG A 620 -8.99 24.87 -6.24
CA ARG A 620 -8.24 25.03 -7.48
C ARG A 620 -6.88 24.36 -7.44
N ALA A 621 -6.31 24.11 -8.61
CA ALA A 621 -4.91 23.79 -8.78
C ALA A 621 -4.09 25.05 -9.08
N ASP A 622 -2.93 25.18 -8.46
CA ASP A 622 -1.95 26.22 -8.78
C ASP A 622 -0.77 25.60 -9.55
N MET A 623 -0.51 26.07 -10.75
CA MET A 623 0.71 25.76 -11.49
C MET A 623 1.80 26.73 -11.07
N VAL A 624 2.91 26.24 -10.52
CA VAL A 624 3.92 27.08 -9.88
C VAL A 624 5.33 26.83 -10.37
N TYR A 625 6.16 27.86 -10.20
CA TYR A 625 7.61 27.81 -10.40
C TYR A 625 8.33 28.54 -9.26
N PHE A 626 9.43 27.97 -8.79
CA PHE A 626 10.37 28.65 -7.89
C PHE A 626 11.78 28.08 -8.02
N GLU A 627 12.75 28.84 -7.53
CA GLU A 627 14.15 28.45 -7.44
C GLU A 627 14.62 28.46 -5.99
N VAL A 628 15.51 27.55 -5.63
CA VAL A 628 16.12 27.50 -4.29
C VAL A 628 17.56 28.02 -4.31
N PRO A 629 18.12 28.47 -3.16
CA PRO A 629 19.46 29.08 -3.12
C PRO A 629 20.57 28.24 -3.73
N GLY A 630 20.49 26.91 -3.71
CA GLY A 630 21.44 26.00 -4.35
C GLY A 630 21.35 25.92 -5.87
N GLY A 631 20.45 26.72 -6.50
CA GLY A 631 20.20 26.76 -7.94
C GLY A 631 19.24 25.67 -8.42
N GLY A 632 18.63 24.92 -7.50
CA GLY A 632 17.56 23.99 -7.83
C GLY A 632 16.30 24.70 -8.26
N ARG A 633 15.53 24.02 -9.09
CA ARG A 633 14.32 24.56 -9.72
C ARG A 633 13.18 23.60 -9.51
N VAL A 634 12.00 24.14 -9.26
CA VAL A 634 10.77 23.35 -9.13
C VAL A 634 9.71 23.91 -10.08
N PHE A 635 9.10 23.00 -10.81
CA PHE A 635 7.89 23.25 -11.58
C PHE A 635 6.82 22.25 -11.14
N SER A 636 5.66 22.73 -10.73
CA SER A 636 4.55 21.89 -10.26
C SER A 636 3.26 22.27 -10.97
N THR A 637 2.44 21.26 -11.30
CA THR A 637 1.18 21.43 -12.00
C THR A 637 -0.05 21.42 -11.12
N GLY A 638 0.01 20.71 -10.00
CA GLY A 638 -1.05 20.68 -8.99
C GLY A 638 -2.30 19.91 -9.38
N SER A 639 -2.23 18.97 -10.32
CA SER A 639 -3.39 18.18 -10.71
C SER A 639 -3.03 16.79 -11.19
N ILE A 640 -3.80 15.81 -10.72
CA ILE A 640 -3.65 14.41 -11.09
C ILE A 640 -4.01 14.15 -12.57
N THR A 641 -4.86 14.98 -13.16
CA THR A 641 -5.32 14.79 -14.55
C THR A 641 -4.42 15.47 -15.59
N PHE A 642 -3.39 16.21 -15.15
CA PHE A 642 -2.51 16.96 -16.06
C PHE A 642 -1.89 16.08 -17.14
N CYS A 643 -1.29 14.95 -16.78
CA CYS A 643 -0.67 14.05 -17.75
C CYS A 643 -1.66 13.48 -18.77
N GLY A 644 -2.93 13.31 -18.40
CA GLY A 644 -3.98 12.84 -19.29
C GLY A 644 -4.34 13.81 -20.43
N SER A 645 -3.89 15.08 -20.36
CA SER A 645 -4.06 16.06 -21.43
C SER A 645 -2.92 16.06 -22.44
N LEU A 646 -1.77 15.48 -22.11
CA LEU A 646 -0.59 15.46 -22.97
C LEU A 646 -0.83 14.77 -24.32
N PRO A 647 -1.48 13.60 -24.41
CA PRO A 647 -1.69 12.91 -25.69
C PRO A 647 -2.85 13.45 -26.51
N TRP A 648 -3.62 14.43 -26.00
CA TRP A 648 -4.74 15.02 -26.75
C TRP A 648 -4.28 15.61 -28.08
N ASN A 649 -5.13 15.47 -29.13
CA ASN A 649 -4.87 15.96 -30.46
C ASN A 649 -3.50 15.51 -31.01
N ASN A 650 -3.17 14.22 -30.87
CA ASN A 650 -1.90 13.65 -31.31
C ASN A 650 -0.68 14.41 -30.73
N TYR A 651 -0.74 14.72 -29.42
CA TYR A 651 0.30 15.42 -28.66
C TYR A 651 0.53 16.90 -29.08
N GLU A 652 -0.28 17.48 -30.00
CA GLU A 652 -0.18 18.85 -30.45
C GLU A 652 -1.26 19.73 -29.79
N ASN A 653 -0.94 20.21 -28.60
CA ASN A 653 -1.83 21.04 -27.78
C ASN A 653 -1.05 21.97 -26.84
N ALA A 654 -1.72 22.90 -26.19
CA ALA A 654 -1.09 23.89 -25.31
C ALA A 654 -0.43 23.28 -24.06
N VAL A 655 -1.03 22.24 -23.46
CA VAL A 655 -0.47 21.56 -22.27
C VAL A 655 0.83 20.84 -22.65
N SER A 656 0.82 20.13 -23.79
CA SER A 656 1.98 19.47 -24.36
C SER A 656 3.12 20.47 -24.67
N ARG A 657 2.81 21.62 -25.29
CA ARG A 657 3.78 22.64 -25.59
C ARG A 657 4.40 23.26 -24.34
N LEU A 658 3.59 23.54 -23.33
CA LEU A 658 4.04 24.11 -22.07
C LEU A 658 5.05 23.17 -21.37
N LEU A 659 4.70 21.90 -21.26
CA LEU A 659 5.60 20.93 -20.63
C LEU A 659 6.89 20.75 -21.43
N GLU A 660 6.80 20.74 -22.78
CA GLU A 660 7.97 20.67 -23.65
C GLU A 660 8.91 21.86 -23.43
N ASN A 661 8.38 23.09 -23.33
CA ASN A 661 9.17 24.29 -23.04
C ASN A 661 9.94 24.17 -21.72
N VAL A 662 9.25 23.69 -20.66
CA VAL A 662 9.83 23.54 -19.32
C VAL A 662 10.93 22.45 -19.32
N LEU A 663 10.64 21.25 -19.81
CA LEU A 663 11.60 20.15 -19.78
C LEU A 663 12.83 20.44 -20.63
N ARG A 664 12.66 20.91 -21.89
CA ARG A 664 13.79 21.20 -22.78
C ARG A 664 14.72 22.28 -22.19
N ARG A 665 14.16 23.31 -21.52
CA ARG A 665 14.97 24.33 -20.86
C ARG A 665 15.78 23.75 -19.69
N HIS A 666 15.19 22.89 -18.88
CA HIS A 666 15.86 22.34 -17.72
C HIS A 666 16.91 21.24 -18.06
N MET A 667 16.72 20.54 -19.17
CA MET A 667 17.68 19.57 -19.70
C MET A 667 18.91 20.19 -20.41
N GLN A 668 18.93 21.52 -20.63
CA GLN A 668 20.04 22.19 -21.33
C GLN A 668 21.28 22.43 -20.46
N ARG A 669 21.27 22.03 -19.21
CA ARG A 669 22.41 22.15 -18.27
C ARG A 669 23.49 21.11 -18.50
#